data_a3f8aa3e08639ac1193ca83c45529af8
#
_entry.id   a3f8aa3e08639ac1193ca83c45529af8
#
_cell.length_a   1.000
_cell.length_b   1.000
_cell.length_c   1.000
_cell.angle_alpha   90.00
_cell.angle_beta   90.00
_cell.angle_gamma   90.00
#
_symmetry.space_group_name_H-M   'P 1'
#
loop_
_entity.id
_entity.type
_entity.pdbx_description
1 polymer ?
#
loop_
_entity_poly.entity_id
_entity_poly.type
_entity_poly.pdbx_seq_one_letter_code
_entity_poly.pdbx_strand_id
1 'polypeptide(L)'
;MEKYQKMKVVGRGAFGIVHLCLRKADQKLVILKQIPVEQMTKDERLAAQNECQVLKLLNHPNIIEYYENFLEDKALMIAMEYAPGGTLADYIQKRNSLLDEETILHFFVQILLALHHVHNKLILHRDLKTQNILLDKYQMIVKIGDFGISKILSSKSKAYTVVGTPCYISPELCEGKPYNQKSDIWALGCVLYELASLKRAFEAANLPALVLKIMSGTFAPISDQYSPELRQLILNMLSLDPSKRPQLSEIMAQPICIRALLNLYTDIGSVKMRRIEKPLSTVAPASHRRTGGRVNCARSRGGFLTNSSKSGIPLPLSTVYTWGSGIISPLRLPMLNTEVVQVSAGRTQKAGVTRSGRLIMWEASPVGTGDISLPGSLEQTQPQFISRFLEGQSGVAIKHVSCGDLFTACLTDRGIIMSFGNGSSGCLGHGTFNDVTQPKIVEALLGYEIAQVSCGASHVLAATNDREVFSWGRGDNGRLGLESQESHNSPQQVCVPAEHEAQKILCGIDCSMILTTQNHILACGSNRFNKLGLDKLTAAEDSHTSNQVEEVHVFTPVQSFPLNEGNIVHVDVGTAHSAAITETGECYTFGSNQHGQLGTNTRHNNRLPYLVSNLCGVKVTMVACGDAFTVAIGAEGEIYTWGKGARGRLGRKEEDTGIPKQVHLDKSNPCFVTSVACCHGNTLLAVKPLGDEAIPR
;
A
#
# COMPACT_ATOMS: atom_id res chain seq x y z
N MET A 1 10.46 -23.80 -30.79
CA MET A 1 11.32 -22.74 -31.44
C MET A 1 10.56 -21.84 -32.41
N GLU A 2 9.43 -22.24 -32.97
CA GLU A 2 8.67 -21.42 -33.94
C GLU A 2 8.28 -20.01 -33.40
N LYS A 3 8.06 -19.90 -32.09
CA LYS A 3 7.70 -18.65 -31.42
C LYS A 3 8.87 -17.65 -31.26
N TYR A 4 10.12 -18.13 -31.38
CA TYR A 4 11.32 -17.35 -31.09
C TYR A 4 12.27 -17.31 -32.29
N GLN A 5 12.82 -16.14 -32.54
CA GLN A 5 13.88 -15.96 -33.52
C GLN A 5 15.20 -15.71 -32.79
N LYS A 6 16.14 -16.63 -32.89
CA LYS A 6 17.50 -16.49 -32.36
C LYS A 6 18.22 -15.32 -33.05
N MET A 7 18.76 -14.40 -32.25
CA MET A 7 19.53 -13.26 -32.79
C MET A 7 21.03 -13.41 -32.55
N LYS A 8 21.43 -13.71 -31.32
CA LYS A 8 22.86 -13.95 -30.98
C LYS A 8 23.00 -14.78 -29.71
N VAL A 9 24.15 -15.39 -29.55
CA VAL A 9 24.59 -16.04 -28.31
C VAL A 9 25.13 -14.94 -27.40
N VAL A 10 24.56 -14.79 -26.18
CA VAL A 10 24.99 -13.80 -25.21
C VAL A 10 25.80 -14.40 -24.06
N GLY A 11 25.81 -15.73 -23.93
CA GLY A 11 26.60 -16.42 -22.93
C GLY A 11 26.73 -17.90 -23.21
N ARG A 12 27.85 -18.49 -22.76
CA ARG A 12 28.06 -19.91 -22.69
C ARG A 12 28.55 -20.26 -21.30
N GLY A 13 27.86 -21.14 -20.63
CA GLY A 13 28.18 -21.60 -19.29
C GLY A 13 28.37 -23.10 -19.21
N ALA A 14 28.76 -23.58 -18.03
CA ALA A 14 28.92 -25.02 -17.76
C ALA A 14 27.60 -25.81 -17.99
N PHE A 15 26.46 -25.15 -17.93
CA PHE A 15 25.14 -25.77 -18.01
C PHE A 15 24.38 -25.48 -19.29
N GLY A 16 24.97 -24.77 -20.24
CA GLY A 16 24.30 -24.55 -21.51
C GLY A 16 24.64 -23.23 -22.21
N ILE A 17 23.83 -22.91 -23.19
CA ILE A 17 23.99 -21.73 -24.04
C ILE A 17 22.84 -20.79 -23.81
N VAL A 18 23.15 -19.51 -23.68
CA VAL A 18 22.17 -18.42 -23.50
C VAL A 18 22.05 -17.65 -24.80
N HIS A 19 20.85 -17.63 -25.36
CA HIS A 19 20.54 -16.93 -26.60
C HIS A 19 19.69 -15.68 -26.34
N LEU A 20 20.04 -14.57 -26.97
CA LEU A 20 19.13 -13.45 -27.12
C LEU A 20 18.22 -13.72 -28.30
N CYS A 21 16.93 -13.70 -28.07
CA CYS A 21 15.90 -14.01 -29.05
C CYS A 21 14.87 -12.89 -29.19
N LEU A 22 14.23 -12.81 -30.33
CA LEU A 22 13.05 -11.99 -30.56
C LEU A 22 11.82 -12.88 -30.45
N ARG A 23 10.90 -12.56 -29.52
CA ARG A 23 9.60 -13.24 -29.43
C ARG A 23 8.67 -12.71 -30.51
N LYS A 24 8.26 -13.57 -31.43
CA LYS A 24 7.53 -13.17 -32.65
C LYS A 24 6.16 -12.55 -32.35
N ALA A 25 5.52 -13.00 -31.28
CA ALA A 25 4.16 -12.59 -30.92
C ALA A 25 4.04 -11.09 -30.60
N ASP A 26 5.04 -10.51 -29.96
CA ASP A 26 5.02 -9.12 -29.47
C ASP A 26 6.29 -8.32 -29.79
N GLN A 27 7.19 -8.91 -30.60
CA GLN A 27 8.47 -8.32 -31.00
C GLN A 27 9.37 -7.93 -29.81
N LYS A 28 9.24 -8.62 -28.68
CA LYS A 28 10.00 -8.36 -27.46
C LYS A 28 11.29 -9.18 -27.45
N LEU A 29 12.38 -8.55 -27.03
CA LEU A 29 13.64 -9.24 -26.78
C LEU A 29 13.52 -10.09 -25.51
N VAL A 30 13.89 -11.34 -25.60
CA VAL A 30 13.85 -12.32 -24.51
C VAL A 30 15.14 -13.14 -24.49
N ILE A 31 15.42 -13.73 -23.34
CA ILE A 31 16.50 -14.71 -23.18
C ILE A 31 15.93 -16.11 -23.32
N LEU A 32 16.61 -16.93 -24.11
CA LEU A 32 16.33 -18.36 -24.23
C LEU A 32 17.55 -19.13 -23.74
N LYS A 33 17.41 -19.80 -22.61
CA LYS A 33 18.46 -20.62 -22.01
C LYS A 33 18.30 -22.07 -22.50
N GLN A 34 19.33 -22.57 -23.16
CA GLN A 34 19.36 -23.93 -23.71
C GLN A 34 20.22 -24.82 -22.81
N ILE A 35 19.61 -25.80 -22.15
CA ILE A 35 20.26 -26.74 -21.22
C ILE A 35 20.20 -28.13 -21.81
N PRO A 36 21.35 -28.79 -22.13
CA PRO A 36 21.37 -30.16 -22.63
C PRO A 36 20.84 -31.12 -21.58
N VAL A 37 19.93 -32.02 -21.98
CA VAL A 37 19.31 -33.01 -21.09
C VAL A 37 19.52 -34.46 -21.56
N GLU A 38 20.43 -34.68 -22.49
CA GLU A 38 20.67 -36.01 -23.09
C GLU A 38 21.07 -37.09 -22.08
N GLN A 39 21.83 -36.68 -21.06
CA GLN A 39 22.32 -37.61 -20.02
C GLN A 39 21.34 -37.73 -18.82
N MET A 40 20.21 -37.09 -18.88
CA MET A 40 19.19 -37.13 -17.83
C MET A 40 18.20 -38.27 -18.08
N THR A 41 17.80 -38.96 -17.01
CA THR A 41 16.67 -39.86 -17.03
C THR A 41 15.37 -39.13 -17.30
N LYS A 42 14.32 -39.85 -17.68
CA LYS A 42 12.99 -39.28 -17.93
C LYS A 42 12.45 -38.57 -16.68
N ASP A 43 12.66 -39.17 -15.50
CA ASP A 43 12.21 -38.61 -14.21
C ASP A 43 12.98 -37.35 -13.84
N GLU A 44 14.28 -37.29 -14.13
CA GLU A 44 15.11 -36.09 -13.90
C GLU A 44 14.70 -34.93 -14.81
N ARG A 45 14.33 -35.21 -16.08
CA ARG A 45 13.80 -34.19 -17.00
C ARG A 45 12.46 -33.62 -16.50
N LEU A 46 11.58 -34.51 -16.04
CA LEU A 46 10.29 -34.12 -15.49
C LEU A 46 10.45 -33.28 -14.21
N ALA A 47 11.37 -33.68 -13.34
CA ALA A 47 11.67 -32.92 -12.12
C ALA A 47 12.21 -31.51 -12.44
N ALA A 48 13.10 -31.39 -13.44
CA ALA A 48 13.61 -30.11 -13.91
C ALA A 48 12.51 -29.21 -14.49
N GLN A 49 11.59 -29.78 -15.27
CA GLN A 49 10.45 -29.04 -15.80
C GLN A 49 9.49 -28.58 -14.70
N ASN A 50 9.20 -29.44 -13.72
CA ASN A 50 8.33 -29.09 -12.58
C ASN A 50 8.92 -27.95 -11.74
N GLU A 51 10.25 -27.95 -11.56
CA GLU A 51 10.91 -26.87 -10.83
C GLU A 51 10.88 -25.56 -11.62
N CYS A 52 11.02 -25.60 -12.94
CA CYS A 52 10.81 -24.41 -13.78
C CYS A 52 9.38 -23.87 -13.65
N GLN A 53 8.36 -24.71 -13.44
CA GLN A 53 6.99 -24.24 -13.22
C GLN A 53 6.83 -23.50 -11.91
N VAL A 54 7.58 -23.85 -10.86
CA VAL A 54 7.58 -23.13 -9.58
C VAL A 54 8.02 -21.69 -9.77
N LEU A 55 8.92 -21.41 -10.70
CA LEU A 55 9.38 -20.05 -11.00
C LEU A 55 8.29 -19.15 -11.58
N LYS A 56 7.24 -19.72 -12.18
CA LYS A 56 6.06 -18.94 -12.62
C LYS A 56 5.29 -18.31 -11.45
N LEU A 57 5.45 -18.83 -10.26
CA LEU A 57 4.84 -18.29 -9.04
C LEU A 57 5.51 -16.99 -8.56
N LEU A 58 6.71 -16.70 -9.09
CA LEU A 58 7.48 -15.52 -8.75
C LEU A 58 7.10 -14.36 -9.67
N ASN A 59 6.28 -13.45 -9.17
CA ASN A 59 5.90 -12.23 -9.87
C ASN A 59 6.32 -11.02 -9.04
N HIS A 60 7.48 -10.47 -9.36
CA HIS A 60 8.05 -9.34 -8.64
C HIS A 60 8.91 -8.47 -9.58
N PRO A 61 8.87 -7.14 -9.50
CA PRO A 61 9.60 -6.25 -10.39
C PRO A 61 11.14 -6.43 -10.33
N ASN A 62 11.66 -6.89 -9.19
CA ASN A 62 13.09 -7.14 -8.99
C ASN A 62 13.50 -8.62 -9.19
N ILE A 63 12.66 -9.40 -9.84
CA ILE A 63 12.94 -10.78 -10.21
C ILE A 63 12.77 -10.93 -11.72
N ILE A 64 13.72 -11.60 -12.39
CA ILE A 64 13.62 -11.93 -13.81
C ILE A 64 12.35 -12.72 -14.06
N GLU A 65 11.54 -12.25 -15.01
CA GLU A 65 10.31 -12.91 -15.39
C GLU A 65 10.59 -14.18 -16.16
N TYR A 66 9.97 -15.26 -15.69
CA TYR A 66 9.99 -16.54 -16.34
C TYR A 66 8.74 -16.68 -17.22
N TYR A 67 8.89 -16.94 -18.51
CA TYR A 67 7.77 -17.03 -19.45
C TYR A 67 7.27 -18.46 -19.64
N GLU A 68 8.11 -19.32 -20.16
CA GLU A 68 7.78 -20.72 -20.44
C GLU A 68 9.03 -21.60 -20.50
N ASN A 69 8.84 -22.92 -20.44
CA ASN A 69 9.85 -23.90 -20.77
C ASN A 69 9.28 -24.96 -21.72
N PHE A 70 10.15 -25.57 -22.50
CA PHE A 70 9.80 -26.67 -23.39
C PHE A 70 11.03 -27.51 -23.68
N LEU A 71 10.83 -28.77 -24.09
CA LEU A 71 11.88 -29.65 -24.55
C LEU A 71 11.93 -29.63 -26.08
N GLU A 72 13.11 -29.36 -26.63
CA GLU A 72 13.36 -29.35 -28.05
C GLU A 72 14.82 -29.78 -28.34
N ASP A 73 15.03 -30.61 -29.33
CA ASP A 73 16.36 -31.08 -29.76
C ASP A 73 17.27 -31.58 -28.63
N LYS A 74 16.69 -32.40 -27.71
CA LYS A 74 17.36 -32.94 -26.52
C LYS A 74 17.91 -31.89 -25.54
N ALA A 75 17.33 -30.71 -25.55
CA ALA A 75 17.62 -29.65 -24.63
C ALA A 75 16.34 -29.13 -23.95
N LEU A 76 16.47 -28.73 -22.68
CA LEU A 76 15.46 -27.95 -21.96
C LEU A 76 15.66 -26.49 -22.33
N MET A 77 14.64 -25.91 -22.96
CA MET A 77 14.61 -24.51 -23.34
C MET A 77 13.81 -23.72 -22.31
N ILE A 78 14.39 -22.65 -21.74
CA ILE A 78 13.75 -21.79 -20.76
C ILE A 78 13.74 -20.37 -21.31
N ALA A 79 12.54 -19.83 -21.52
CA ALA A 79 12.33 -18.45 -21.96
C ALA A 79 12.11 -17.53 -20.78
N MET A 80 12.86 -16.43 -20.72
CA MET A 80 12.83 -15.48 -19.62
C MET A 80 13.08 -14.04 -20.08
N GLU A 81 12.85 -13.11 -19.18
CA GLU A 81 13.06 -11.69 -19.40
C GLU A 81 14.53 -11.37 -19.71
N TYR A 82 14.73 -10.42 -20.61
CA TYR A 82 16.05 -9.85 -20.92
C TYR A 82 16.30 -8.56 -20.15
N ALA A 83 17.39 -8.52 -19.40
CA ALA A 83 17.87 -7.33 -18.67
C ALA A 83 19.17 -6.84 -19.34
N PRO A 84 19.14 -5.72 -20.10
CA PRO A 84 20.25 -5.35 -20.98
C PRO A 84 21.40 -4.61 -20.30
N GLY A 85 21.29 -4.27 -19.01
CA GLY A 85 22.31 -3.49 -18.28
C GLY A 85 23.52 -4.28 -17.79
N GLY A 86 23.57 -5.58 -18.06
CA GLY A 86 24.65 -6.45 -17.57
C GLY A 86 24.40 -6.95 -16.15
N THR A 87 25.43 -7.50 -15.53
CA THR A 87 25.38 -8.02 -14.16
C THR A 87 25.85 -6.98 -13.14
N LEU A 88 25.46 -7.15 -11.87
CA LEU A 88 25.97 -6.36 -10.78
C LEU A 88 27.48 -6.57 -10.59
N ALA A 89 27.99 -7.79 -10.88
CA ALA A 89 29.42 -8.08 -10.88
C ALA A 89 30.17 -7.20 -11.90
N ASP A 90 29.65 -7.06 -13.12
CA ASP A 90 30.24 -6.19 -14.16
C ASP A 90 30.19 -4.72 -13.71
N TYR A 91 29.11 -4.30 -13.08
CA TYR A 91 28.98 -2.95 -12.54
C TYR A 91 30.05 -2.64 -11.48
N ILE A 92 30.27 -3.55 -10.53
CA ILE A 92 31.27 -3.43 -9.48
C ILE A 92 32.67 -3.42 -10.08
N GLN A 93 32.96 -4.31 -11.03
CA GLN A 93 34.28 -4.43 -11.65
C GLN A 93 34.74 -3.16 -12.39
N LYS A 94 33.79 -2.41 -12.92
CA LYS A 94 34.05 -1.16 -13.65
C LYS A 94 34.32 0.04 -12.74
N ARG A 95 34.23 -0.12 -11.42
CA ARG A 95 34.41 0.97 -10.45
C ARG A 95 35.88 1.12 -10.05
N ASN A 96 36.33 2.36 -10.08
CA ASN A 96 37.70 2.72 -9.66
C ASN A 96 37.73 3.30 -8.25
N SER A 97 36.59 3.68 -7.71
CA SER A 97 36.41 4.23 -6.37
C SER A 97 35.22 3.59 -5.66
N LEU A 98 35.22 3.58 -4.35
CA LEU A 98 34.13 3.05 -3.55
C LEU A 98 32.81 3.77 -3.89
N LEU A 99 31.74 3.00 -3.88
CA LEU A 99 30.39 3.52 -4.07
C LEU A 99 29.97 4.35 -2.84
N ASP A 100 29.12 5.35 -3.06
CA ASP A 100 28.46 6.02 -1.96
C ASP A 100 27.43 5.09 -1.29
N GLU A 101 27.16 5.32 -0.03
CA GLU A 101 26.25 4.48 0.77
C GLU A 101 24.82 4.46 0.20
N GLU A 102 24.38 5.59 -0.34
CA GLU A 102 23.05 5.70 -0.97
C GLU A 102 22.92 4.76 -2.16
N THR A 103 23.92 4.69 -3.02
CA THR A 103 23.94 3.78 -4.18
C THR A 103 23.98 2.30 -3.73
N ILE A 104 24.79 1.98 -2.71
CA ILE A 104 24.85 0.62 -2.15
C ILE A 104 23.49 0.19 -1.64
N LEU A 105 22.84 1.03 -0.85
CA LEU A 105 21.53 0.75 -0.27
C LEU A 105 20.44 0.71 -1.35
N HIS A 106 20.53 1.52 -2.39
CA HIS A 106 19.63 1.48 -3.54
C HIS A 106 19.61 0.10 -4.22
N PHE A 107 20.76 -0.49 -4.45
CA PHE A 107 20.84 -1.86 -4.98
C PHE A 107 20.40 -2.89 -3.95
N PHE A 108 20.87 -2.76 -2.73
CA PHE A 108 20.65 -3.72 -1.66
C PHE A 108 19.16 -3.91 -1.33
N VAL A 109 18.40 -2.82 -1.18
CA VAL A 109 16.98 -2.93 -0.83
C VAL A 109 16.13 -3.54 -1.94
N GLN A 110 16.51 -3.39 -3.20
CA GLN A 110 15.87 -4.07 -4.31
C GLN A 110 16.08 -5.58 -4.25
N ILE A 111 17.32 -6.02 -3.97
CA ILE A 111 17.66 -7.43 -3.77
C ILE A 111 16.91 -8.00 -2.56
N LEU A 112 16.85 -7.22 -1.49
CA LEU A 112 16.15 -7.57 -0.25
C LEU A 112 14.66 -7.80 -0.48
N LEU A 113 13.98 -6.91 -1.22
CA LEU A 113 12.58 -7.06 -1.59
C LEU A 113 12.33 -8.32 -2.43
N ALA A 114 13.18 -8.57 -3.42
CA ALA A 114 13.09 -9.75 -4.26
C ALA A 114 13.27 -11.04 -3.44
N LEU A 115 14.27 -11.09 -2.58
CA LEU A 115 14.54 -12.26 -1.74
C LEU A 115 13.42 -12.50 -0.72
N HIS A 116 12.86 -11.45 -0.15
CA HIS A 116 11.70 -11.52 0.73
C HIS A 116 10.48 -12.10 0.02
N HIS A 117 10.21 -11.68 -1.22
CA HIS A 117 9.15 -12.27 -2.04
C HIS A 117 9.37 -13.77 -2.28
N VAL A 118 10.60 -14.17 -2.60
CA VAL A 118 10.96 -15.59 -2.81
C VAL A 118 10.73 -16.41 -1.55
N HIS A 119 11.22 -15.94 -0.40
CA HIS A 119 11.08 -16.64 0.87
C HIS A 119 9.61 -16.74 1.34
N ASN A 120 8.79 -15.73 1.07
CA ASN A 120 7.35 -15.78 1.37
C ASN A 120 6.60 -16.82 0.53
N LYS A 121 7.14 -17.21 -0.62
CA LYS A 121 6.63 -18.32 -1.43
C LYS A 121 7.21 -19.68 -1.03
N LEU A 122 7.93 -19.74 0.08
CA LEU A 122 8.63 -20.93 0.58
C LEU A 122 9.65 -21.49 -0.43
N ILE A 123 10.26 -20.61 -1.21
CA ILE A 123 11.31 -20.92 -2.18
C ILE A 123 12.63 -20.40 -1.62
N LEU A 124 13.72 -21.12 -1.85
CA LEU A 124 15.08 -20.71 -1.55
C LEU A 124 15.80 -20.38 -2.86
N HIS A 125 16.57 -19.27 -2.88
CA HIS A 125 17.31 -18.88 -4.09
C HIS A 125 18.46 -19.85 -4.40
N ARG A 126 19.25 -20.20 -3.40
CA ARG A 126 20.39 -21.16 -3.44
C ARG A 126 21.62 -20.74 -4.23
N ASP A 127 21.55 -19.70 -5.04
CA ASP A 127 22.68 -19.24 -5.85
C ASP A 127 22.75 -17.71 -5.97
N LEU A 128 22.49 -17.02 -4.87
CA LEU A 128 22.57 -15.56 -4.81
C LEU A 128 24.04 -15.13 -4.87
N LYS A 129 24.39 -14.37 -5.88
CA LYS A 129 25.72 -13.81 -6.14
C LYS A 129 25.62 -12.64 -7.11
N THR A 130 26.65 -11.80 -7.16
CA THR A 130 26.65 -10.60 -8.03
C THR A 130 26.53 -10.92 -9.50
N GLN A 131 26.99 -12.11 -9.95
CA GLN A 131 26.85 -12.57 -11.33
C GLN A 131 25.40 -12.94 -11.73
N ASN A 132 24.55 -13.27 -10.74
CA ASN A 132 23.15 -13.63 -10.94
C ASN A 132 22.18 -12.47 -10.67
N ILE A 133 22.71 -11.31 -10.39
CA ILE A 133 21.94 -10.09 -10.20
C ILE A 133 22.13 -9.25 -11.46
N LEU A 134 21.03 -9.05 -12.19
CA LEU A 134 21.01 -8.36 -13.47
C LEU A 134 20.51 -6.92 -13.29
N LEU A 135 20.88 -6.05 -14.21
CA LEU A 135 20.51 -4.66 -14.21
C LEU A 135 19.71 -4.30 -15.47
N ASP A 136 18.79 -3.35 -15.33
CA ASP A 136 18.08 -2.78 -16.46
C ASP A 136 19.01 -1.93 -17.34
N LYS A 137 18.48 -1.45 -18.48
CA LYS A 137 19.21 -0.62 -19.43
C LYS A 137 19.90 0.60 -18.81
N TYR A 138 19.32 1.17 -17.77
CA TYR A 138 19.85 2.37 -17.09
C TYR A 138 20.70 2.04 -15.87
N GLN A 139 20.88 0.76 -15.55
CA GLN A 139 21.60 0.27 -14.38
C GLN A 139 21.06 0.80 -13.03
N MET A 140 19.77 1.03 -12.96
CA MET A 140 19.07 1.52 -11.76
C MET A 140 18.17 0.44 -11.14
N ILE A 141 17.55 -0.42 -11.95
CA ILE A 141 16.67 -1.48 -11.50
C ILE A 141 17.42 -2.79 -11.45
N VAL A 142 17.38 -3.43 -10.29
CA VAL A 142 17.96 -4.75 -10.04
C VAL A 142 16.92 -5.83 -10.32
N LYS A 143 17.38 -6.90 -10.96
CA LYS A 143 16.58 -8.11 -11.19
C LYS A 143 17.36 -9.35 -10.82
N ILE A 144 16.88 -10.11 -9.84
CA ILE A 144 17.49 -11.39 -9.46
C ILE A 144 17.11 -12.44 -10.49
N GLY A 145 18.09 -13.18 -10.96
CA GLY A 145 17.93 -14.30 -11.89
C GLY A 145 18.56 -15.59 -11.37
N ASP A 146 18.55 -16.61 -12.23
CA ASP A 146 19.26 -17.89 -12.04
C ASP A 146 19.04 -18.57 -10.67
N PHE A 147 17.76 -18.73 -10.29
CA PHE A 147 17.39 -19.60 -9.17
C PHE A 147 17.95 -21.00 -9.41
N GLY A 148 18.60 -21.55 -8.44
CA GLY A 148 19.34 -22.81 -8.37
C GLY A 148 19.01 -24.02 -9.25
N ILE A 149 18.31 -23.84 -10.37
CA ILE A 149 18.01 -24.89 -11.37
C ILE A 149 19.29 -25.59 -11.80
N SER A 150 20.36 -24.82 -12.01
CA SER A 150 21.67 -25.35 -12.35
C SER A 150 22.25 -26.25 -11.24
N LYS A 151 21.95 -26.00 -9.97
CA LYS A 151 22.43 -26.82 -8.85
C LYS A 151 21.68 -28.14 -8.73
N ILE A 152 20.41 -28.18 -9.08
CA ILE A 152 19.64 -29.43 -9.11
C ILE A 152 20.16 -30.32 -10.21
N LEU A 153 20.47 -29.76 -11.38
CA LEU A 153 21.07 -30.46 -12.48
C LEU A 153 22.49 -30.93 -12.19
N SER A 154 23.24 -30.23 -11.34
CA SER A 154 24.63 -30.55 -10.98
C SER A 154 24.78 -31.49 -9.79
N SER A 155 23.79 -31.57 -8.90
CA SER A 155 23.88 -32.37 -7.66
C SER A 155 23.95 -33.88 -7.91
N LYS A 156 23.64 -34.34 -9.11
CA LYS A 156 23.67 -35.76 -9.53
C LYS A 156 24.81 -36.09 -10.46
N SER A 157 25.45 -35.13 -11.09
CA SER A 157 26.70 -35.40 -11.80
C SER A 157 27.84 -35.43 -10.79
N LYS A 158 28.43 -36.61 -10.57
CA LYS A 158 29.60 -36.87 -9.69
C LYS A 158 30.89 -36.14 -10.10
N ALA A 159 30.81 -35.17 -10.97
CA ALA A 159 31.91 -34.30 -11.34
C ALA A 159 31.77 -32.95 -10.68
N TYR A 160 32.32 -32.81 -9.50
CA TYR A 160 32.71 -31.50 -8.95
C TYR A 160 33.79 -30.87 -9.84
N THR A 161 33.46 -30.59 -11.08
CA THR A 161 34.24 -29.62 -11.84
C THR A 161 33.77 -28.26 -11.38
N VAL A 162 34.53 -27.72 -10.44
CA VAL A 162 34.37 -26.36 -9.90
C VAL A 162 34.67 -25.36 -11.03
N VAL A 163 33.72 -25.15 -11.90
CA VAL A 163 33.72 -24.02 -12.82
C VAL A 163 32.96 -22.88 -12.12
N GLY A 164 33.71 -22.06 -11.40
CA GLY A 164 33.21 -20.92 -10.62
C GLY A 164 33.50 -21.12 -9.14
N THR A 165 34.35 -20.26 -8.58
CA THR A 165 34.73 -20.30 -7.16
C THR A 165 33.49 -20.05 -6.29
N PRO A 166 33.10 -20.94 -5.36
CA PRO A 166 31.87 -20.82 -4.57
C PRO A 166 32.03 -19.83 -3.40
N CYS A 167 32.42 -18.59 -3.69
CA CYS A 167 32.78 -17.56 -2.70
C CYS A 167 31.62 -17.12 -1.79
N TYR A 168 30.39 -17.51 -2.11
CA TYR A 168 29.18 -17.14 -1.36
C TYR A 168 28.58 -18.29 -0.55
N ILE A 169 29.28 -19.43 -0.48
CA ILE A 169 28.83 -20.60 0.31
C ILE A 169 28.89 -20.26 1.80
N SER A 170 27.82 -20.58 2.51
CA SER A 170 27.73 -20.38 3.96
C SER A 170 28.55 -21.40 4.75
N PRO A 171 28.96 -21.08 6.01
CA PRO A 171 29.68 -22.00 6.88
C PRO A 171 28.95 -23.32 7.10
N GLU A 172 27.64 -23.31 7.31
CA GLU A 172 26.84 -24.52 7.52
C GLU A 172 26.84 -25.47 6.30
N LEU A 173 26.92 -24.92 5.10
CA LEU A 173 27.08 -25.72 3.87
C LEU A 173 28.49 -26.31 3.75
N CYS A 174 29.51 -25.62 4.22
CA CYS A 174 30.86 -26.16 4.33
C CYS A 174 30.93 -27.33 5.30
N GLU A 175 30.08 -27.38 6.32
CA GLU A 175 29.93 -28.48 7.27
C GLU A 175 29.00 -29.60 6.75
N GLY A 176 28.46 -29.48 5.54
CA GLY A 176 27.54 -30.46 4.95
C GLY A 176 26.12 -30.41 5.49
N LYS A 177 25.74 -29.35 6.20
CA LYS A 177 24.37 -29.12 6.67
C LYS A 177 23.45 -28.71 5.52
N PRO A 178 22.11 -28.95 5.61
CA PRO A 178 21.18 -28.57 4.56
C PRO A 178 21.07 -27.07 4.39
N TYR A 179 20.79 -26.62 3.16
CA TYR A 179 20.52 -25.24 2.82
C TYR A 179 19.20 -24.73 3.46
N ASN A 180 19.20 -23.52 3.98
CA ASN A 180 18.02 -22.89 4.55
C ASN A 180 17.96 -21.37 4.24
N GLN A 181 16.93 -20.68 4.73
CA GLN A 181 16.78 -19.24 4.51
C GLN A 181 17.97 -18.42 5.05
N LYS A 182 18.58 -18.83 6.15
CA LYS A 182 19.75 -18.17 6.73
C LYS A 182 21.02 -18.33 5.87
N SER A 183 21.05 -19.35 5.01
CA SER A 183 22.11 -19.50 4.02
C SER A 183 21.97 -18.48 2.89
N ASP A 184 20.75 -18.15 2.45
CA ASP A 184 20.49 -17.05 1.53
C ASP A 184 20.88 -15.68 2.14
N ILE A 185 20.68 -15.49 3.45
CA ILE A 185 21.08 -14.27 4.17
C ILE A 185 22.60 -14.13 4.22
N TRP A 186 23.32 -15.20 4.42
CA TRP A 186 24.80 -15.18 4.31
C TRP A 186 25.24 -14.73 2.91
N ALA A 187 24.66 -15.32 1.87
CA ALA A 187 24.97 -14.96 0.48
C ALA A 187 24.63 -13.47 0.21
N LEU A 188 23.50 -12.99 0.71
CA LEU A 188 23.12 -11.57 0.65
C LEU A 188 24.12 -10.68 1.38
N GLY A 189 24.64 -11.10 2.53
CA GLY A 189 25.71 -10.43 3.27
C GLY A 189 27.01 -10.34 2.48
N CYS A 190 27.37 -11.40 1.77
CA CYS A 190 28.52 -11.40 0.85
C CYS A 190 28.33 -10.41 -0.31
N VAL A 191 27.14 -10.31 -0.86
CA VAL A 191 26.80 -9.33 -1.91
C VAL A 191 26.91 -7.91 -1.37
N LEU A 192 26.37 -7.63 -0.19
CA LEU A 192 26.43 -6.32 0.43
C LEU A 192 27.86 -5.92 0.76
N TYR A 193 28.67 -6.84 1.26
CA TYR A 193 30.10 -6.63 1.49
C TYR A 193 30.82 -6.28 0.18
N GLU A 194 30.54 -6.99 -0.90
CA GLU A 194 31.16 -6.74 -2.21
C GLU A 194 30.75 -5.37 -2.77
N LEU A 195 29.52 -4.93 -2.57
CA LEU A 195 29.09 -3.57 -2.91
C LEU A 195 29.85 -2.49 -2.10
N ALA A 196 30.11 -2.75 -0.82
CA ALA A 196 30.77 -1.80 0.06
C ALA A 196 32.31 -1.77 -0.09
N SER A 197 32.92 -2.87 -0.51
CA SER A 197 34.39 -2.98 -0.60
C SER A 197 34.92 -3.08 -2.02
N LEU A 198 34.04 -3.34 -3.01
CA LEU A 198 34.37 -3.71 -4.40
C LEU A 198 35.21 -4.99 -4.50
N LYS A 199 35.34 -5.75 -3.42
CA LYS A 199 36.05 -7.01 -3.32
C LYS A 199 35.18 -8.07 -2.66
N ARG A 200 35.44 -9.33 -2.99
CA ARG A 200 34.74 -10.45 -2.34
C ARG A 200 35.18 -10.56 -0.87
N ALA A 201 34.25 -10.92 -0.01
CA ALA A 201 34.50 -11.13 1.40
C ALA A 201 35.47 -12.33 1.63
N PHE A 202 35.28 -13.38 0.85
CA PHE A 202 36.06 -14.61 0.92
C PHE A 202 36.59 -14.98 -0.46
N GLU A 203 37.87 -15.06 -0.60
CA GLU A 203 38.54 -15.43 -1.84
C GLU A 203 39.82 -16.22 -1.53
N ALA A 204 40.08 -17.26 -2.29
CA ALA A 204 41.26 -18.10 -2.11
C ALA A 204 41.67 -18.76 -3.44
N ALA A 205 42.92 -19.22 -3.51
CA ALA A 205 43.48 -19.86 -4.70
C ALA A 205 42.85 -21.24 -5.01
N ASN A 206 42.30 -21.92 -4.00
CA ASN A 206 41.71 -23.24 -4.13
C ASN A 206 40.54 -23.42 -3.16
N LEU A 207 39.74 -24.44 -3.37
CA LEU A 207 38.54 -24.71 -2.56
C LEU A 207 38.84 -24.99 -1.09
N PRO A 208 39.85 -25.83 -0.69
CA PRO A 208 40.14 -26.03 0.71
C PRO A 208 40.54 -24.75 1.45
N ALA A 209 41.37 -23.89 0.82
CA ALA A 209 41.75 -22.60 1.40
C ALA A 209 40.54 -21.66 1.53
N LEU A 210 39.61 -21.67 0.58
CA LEU A 210 38.37 -20.90 0.64
C LEU A 210 37.49 -21.36 1.79
N VAL A 211 37.29 -22.67 1.96
CA VAL A 211 36.52 -23.24 3.08
C VAL A 211 37.13 -22.83 4.42
N LEU A 212 38.42 -22.87 4.58
CA LEU A 212 39.10 -22.41 5.78
C LEU A 212 38.82 -20.93 6.07
N LYS A 213 38.87 -20.07 5.07
CA LYS A 213 38.54 -18.64 5.23
C LYS A 213 37.08 -18.42 5.62
N ILE A 214 36.15 -19.09 4.99
CA ILE A 214 34.73 -19.02 5.34
C ILE A 214 34.49 -19.49 6.77
N MET A 215 35.06 -20.61 7.15
CA MET A 215 34.93 -21.17 8.51
C MET A 215 35.58 -20.33 9.59
N SER A 216 36.61 -19.56 9.24
CA SER A 216 37.25 -18.61 10.17
C SER A 216 36.39 -17.37 10.42
N GLY A 217 35.50 -17.04 9.50
CA GLY A 217 34.64 -15.84 9.56
C GLY A 217 35.43 -14.52 9.46
N THR A 218 36.67 -14.57 9.02
CA THR A 218 37.53 -13.38 8.92
C THR A 218 37.51 -12.83 7.50
N PHE A 219 37.29 -11.54 7.39
CA PHE A 219 37.33 -10.77 6.14
C PHE A 219 37.90 -9.38 6.40
N ALA A 220 38.36 -8.70 5.37
CA ALA A 220 38.92 -7.37 5.50
C ALA A 220 37.88 -6.38 6.04
N PRO A 221 38.26 -5.43 6.93
CA PRO A 221 37.35 -4.46 7.49
C PRO A 221 36.77 -3.55 6.40
N ILE A 222 35.50 -3.15 6.59
CA ILE A 222 34.81 -2.23 5.72
C ILE A 222 35.25 -0.81 6.02
N SER A 223 35.34 0.03 4.98
CA SER A 223 35.76 1.43 5.10
C SER A 223 34.97 2.23 6.12
N ASP A 224 35.65 3.06 6.89
CA ASP A 224 35.03 3.96 7.87
C ASP A 224 34.22 5.11 7.24
N GLN A 225 34.30 5.28 5.93
CA GLN A 225 33.45 6.25 5.22
C GLN A 225 31.95 5.87 5.28
N TYR A 226 31.63 4.60 5.52
CA TYR A 226 30.25 4.14 5.66
C TYR A 226 29.76 4.26 7.10
N SER A 227 28.43 4.40 7.26
CA SER A 227 27.81 4.51 8.56
C SER A 227 28.09 3.28 9.45
N PRO A 228 28.15 3.44 10.77
CA PRO A 228 28.26 2.31 11.69
C PRO A 228 27.10 1.30 11.51
N GLU A 229 25.90 1.78 11.17
CA GLU A 229 24.71 0.95 10.94
C GLU A 229 24.90 0.01 9.75
N LEU A 230 25.42 0.49 8.62
CA LEU A 230 25.71 -0.35 7.46
C LEU A 230 26.80 -1.37 7.78
N ARG A 231 27.88 -0.95 8.41
CA ARG A 231 28.98 -1.83 8.79
C ARG A 231 28.52 -2.94 9.74
N GLN A 232 27.72 -2.59 10.75
CA GLN A 232 27.18 -3.56 11.70
C GLN A 232 26.20 -4.53 11.04
N LEU A 233 25.36 -4.06 10.10
CA LEU A 233 24.44 -4.91 9.35
C LEU A 233 25.21 -6.00 8.58
N ILE A 234 26.29 -5.64 7.90
CA ILE A 234 27.13 -6.59 7.17
C ILE A 234 27.73 -7.62 8.13
N LEU A 235 28.26 -7.20 9.26
CA LEU A 235 28.81 -8.10 10.29
C LEU A 235 27.76 -9.08 10.82
N ASN A 236 26.55 -8.61 11.06
CA ASN A 236 25.44 -9.44 11.56
C ASN A 236 25.02 -10.50 10.53
N MET A 237 24.95 -10.13 9.25
CA MET A 237 24.58 -11.03 8.15
C MET A 237 25.66 -12.10 7.90
N LEU A 238 26.93 -11.76 8.13
CA LEU A 238 28.08 -12.65 8.00
C LEU A 238 28.48 -13.32 9.33
N SER A 239 27.55 -13.49 10.25
CA SER A 239 27.74 -14.29 11.45
C SER A 239 27.92 -15.76 11.09
N LEU A 240 28.91 -16.44 11.72
CA LEU A 240 29.14 -17.87 11.52
C LEU A 240 27.97 -18.71 11.99
N ASP A 241 27.34 -18.31 13.09
CA ASP A 241 26.13 -18.93 13.62
C ASP A 241 24.89 -18.45 12.86
N PRO A 242 24.18 -19.33 12.11
CA PRO A 242 22.99 -18.95 11.37
C PRO A 242 21.89 -18.33 12.24
N SER A 243 21.78 -18.75 13.50
CA SER A 243 20.74 -18.24 14.43
C SER A 243 20.94 -16.75 14.79
N LYS A 244 22.18 -16.26 14.70
CA LYS A 244 22.54 -14.87 14.99
C LYS A 244 22.38 -13.95 13.78
N ARG A 245 22.18 -14.50 12.59
CA ARG A 245 21.91 -13.70 11.40
C ARG A 245 20.50 -13.14 11.47
N PRO A 246 20.28 -11.86 11.16
CA PRO A 246 18.94 -11.28 11.18
C PRO A 246 18.05 -11.93 10.11
N GLN A 247 16.75 -12.00 10.35
CA GLN A 247 15.76 -12.39 9.35
C GLN A 247 15.57 -11.23 8.34
N LEU A 248 15.04 -11.53 7.15
CA LEU A 248 14.79 -10.50 6.14
C LEU A 248 13.89 -9.38 6.65
N SER A 249 12.85 -9.71 7.42
CA SER A 249 11.96 -8.72 8.04
C SER A 249 12.69 -7.80 9.02
N GLU A 250 13.64 -8.32 9.77
CA GLU A 250 14.47 -7.53 10.70
C GLU A 250 15.44 -6.61 9.93
N ILE A 251 16.00 -7.08 8.82
CA ILE A 251 16.84 -6.26 7.94
C ILE A 251 16.02 -5.13 7.32
N MET A 252 14.83 -5.43 6.81
CA MET A 252 13.93 -4.44 6.21
C MET A 252 13.47 -3.37 7.22
N ALA A 253 13.39 -3.72 8.50
CA ALA A 253 13.03 -2.81 9.59
C ALA A 253 14.18 -1.90 10.04
N GLN A 254 15.40 -2.10 9.56
CA GLN A 254 16.53 -1.22 9.88
C GLN A 254 16.30 0.20 9.32
N PRO A 255 16.55 1.27 10.09
CA PRO A 255 16.29 2.64 9.64
C PRO A 255 16.96 3.00 8.31
N ILE A 256 18.19 2.51 8.06
CA ILE A 256 18.91 2.72 6.79
C ILE A 256 18.19 2.06 5.61
N CYS A 257 17.60 0.87 5.81
CA CYS A 257 16.86 0.15 4.78
C CYS A 257 15.50 0.80 4.53
N ILE A 258 14.78 1.21 5.57
CA ILE A 258 13.51 1.94 5.44
C ILE A 258 13.73 3.22 4.63
N ARG A 259 14.74 4.01 4.95
CA ARG A 259 15.07 5.22 4.20
C ARG A 259 15.38 4.93 2.73
N ALA A 260 16.18 3.90 2.46
CA ALA A 260 16.53 3.50 1.11
C ALA A 260 15.30 2.99 0.32
N LEU A 261 14.41 2.21 0.95
CA LEU A 261 13.16 1.76 0.35
C LEU A 261 12.27 2.94 -0.05
N LEU A 262 12.20 3.95 0.76
CA LEU A 262 11.43 5.16 0.47
C LEU A 262 12.05 5.99 -0.66
N ASN A 263 13.37 6.12 -0.69
CA ASN A 263 14.11 6.80 -1.76
C ASN A 263 13.99 6.05 -3.10
N LEU A 264 13.96 4.72 -3.06
CA LEU A 264 13.83 3.88 -4.26
C LEU A 264 12.64 4.30 -5.13
N TYR A 265 11.49 4.57 -4.52
CA TYR A 265 10.27 4.96 -5.23
C TYR A 265 10.27 6.41 -5.69
N THR A 266 11.15 7.21 -5.12
CA THR A 266 11.38 8.60 -5.55
C THR A 266 12.16 8.66 -6.85
N ASP A 267 13.19 7.83 -7.01
CA ASP A 267 14.16 7.92 -8.09
C ASP A 267 13.81 7.08 -9.32
N ILE A 268 13.16 5.95 -9.13
CA ILE A 268 12.90 4.99 -10.21
C ILE A 268 11.62 5.32 -11.00
N GLY A 269 10.76 6.18 -10.48
CA GLY A 269 9.45 6.46 -11.07
C GLY A 269 8.71 5.15 -11.34
N SER A 270 7.59 4.92 -10.74
CA SER A 270 6.73 3.73 -10.76
C SER A 270 7.23 2.56 -11.63
N VAL A 271 7.96 1.63 -11.03
CA VAL A 271 8.19 0.31 -11.64
C VAL A 271 6.84 -0.38 -11.71
N LYS A 272 6.20 -0.34 -12.88
CA LYS A 272 4.90 -0.99 -13.05
C LYS A 272 5.04 -2.47 -12.75
N MET A 273 4.32 -2.92 -11.72
CA MET A 273 4.17 -4.34 -11.49
C MET A 273 3.53 -5.00 -12.72
N ARG A 274 3.95 -6.21 -13.03
CA ARG A 274 3.39 -7.00 -14.12
C ARG A 274 1.91 -7.19 -13.83
N ARG A 275 1.08 -6.84 -14.81
CA ARG A 275 -0.34 -7.16 -14.74
C ARG A 275 -0.51 -8.66 -14.58
N ILE A 276 -1.27 -9.07 -13.58
CA ILE A 276 -1.77 -10.44 -13.50
C ILE A 276 -2.62 -10.62 -14.76
N GLU A 277 -2.19 -11.52 -15.66
CA GLU A 277 -2.96 -11.81 -16.87
C GLU A 277 -4.36 -12.25 -16.47
N LYS A 278 -5.36 -11.48 -16.88
CA LYS A 278 -6.76 -11.94 -16.82
C LYS A 278 -6.87 -13.20 -17.69
N PRO A 279 -7.61 -14.23 -17.26
CA PRO A 279 -7.99 -15.30 -18.19
C PRO A 279 -8.69 -14.65 -19.39
N LEU A 280 -8.24 -15.00 -20.60
CA LEU A 280 -8.73 -14.45 -21.85
C LEU A 280 -10.26 -14.55 -21.94
N SER A 281 -10.95 -13.44 -21.79
CA SER A 281 -12.25 -13.26 -22.43
C SER A 281 -11.99 -12.52 -23.75
N THR A 282 -12.25 -13.23 -24.82
CA THR A 282 -12.17 -12.75 -26.19
C THR A 282 -13.12 -11.57 -26.39
N VAL A 283 -12.57 -10.36 -26.53
CA VAL A 283 -13.02 -9.33 -27.52
C VAL A 283 -12.03 -8.16 -27.41
N ALA A 284 -11.34 -7.86 -28.50
CA ALA A 284 -10.48 -6.70 -28.64
C ALA A 284 -11.32 -5.47 -29.02
N PRO A 285 -11.01 -4.30 -28.46
CA PRO A 285 -11.24 -3.04 -29.18
C PRO A 285 -9.93 -2.29 -29.44
N ALA A 286 -10.00 -1.53 -30.52
CA ALA A 286 -8.94 -0.84 -31.20
C ALA A 286 -8.18 0.18 -30.35
N SER A 287 -6.87 0.23 -30.65
CA SER A 287 -5.89 1.17 -30.10
C SER A 287 -6.16 2.62 -30.46
N HIS A 288 -6.24 3.51 -29.48
CA HIS A 288 -5.90 4.90 -29.67
C HIS A 288 -4.52 5.20 -29.03
N ARG A 289 -3.55 5.44 -29.88
CA ARG A 289 -2.24 5.99 -29.51
C ARG A 289 -2.45 7.40 -28.90
N ARG A 290 -2.11 7.58 -27.65
CA ARG A 290 -1.80 8.90 -27.10
C ARG A 290 -0.29 9.03 -26.95
N THR A 291 0.27 9.98 -27.68
CA THR A 291 1.65 10.46 -27.55
C THR A 291 1.82 11.11 -26.18
N GLY A 292 2.56 10.45 -25.31
CA GLY A 292 2.92 11.01 -24.01
C GLY A 292 4.04 12.02 -24.13
N GLY A 293 3.75 13.28 -23.87
CA GLY A 293 4.76 14.32 -23.70
C GLY A 293 5.58 14.05 -22.44
N ARG A 294 6.89 13.98 -22.61
CA ARG A 294 7.86 13.97 -21.50
C ARG A 294 7.75 15.29 -20.74
N VAL A 295 7.28 15.23 -19.50
CA VAL A 295 7.51 16.33 -18.56
C VAL A 295 8.86 16.07 -17.89
N ASN A 296 9.85 16.87 -18.23
CA ASN A 296 11.12 16.92 -17.51
C ASN A 296 10.85 17.49 -16.10
N CYS A 297 10.82 16.63 -15.08
CA CYS A 297 10.94 17.08 -13.71
C CYS A 297 12.39 17.48 -13.44
N ALA A 298 12.63 18.78 -13.41
CA ALA A 298 13.88 19.34 -12.95
C ALA A 298 14.09 18.99 -11.47
N ARG A 299 15.24 18.37 -11.17
CA ARG A 299 15.71 18.12 -9.82
C ARG A 299 15.80 19.45 -9.05
N SER A 300 14.92 19.65 -8.08
CA SER A 300 15.19 20.64 -7.03
C SER A 300 15.98 19.93 -5.92
N ARG A 301 17.28 20.16 -5.89
CA ARG A 301 18.11 19.88 -4.73
C ARG A 301 17.54 20.63 -3.54
N GLY A 302 17.15 19.92 -2.49
CA GLY A 302 16.80 20.51 -1.21
C GLY A 302 18.00 21.25 -0.63
N GLY A 303 18.05 22.54 -0.88
CA GLY A 303 18.95 23.44 -0.18
C GLY A 303 18.43 23.66 1.24
N PHE A 304 19.28 23.44 2.22
CA PHE A 304 19.09 23.94 3.58
C PHE A 304 18.78 25.45 3.51
N LEU A 305 17.55 25.80 3.85
CA LEU A 305 17.19 27.20 4.05
C LEU A 305 17.76 27.65 5.40
N THR A 306 18.88 28.36 5.32
CA THR A 306 19.35 29.22 6.42
C THR A 306 18.29 30.29 6.68
N ASN A 307 17.95 30.44 7.95
CA ASN A 307 17.11 31.50 8.48
C ASN A 307 17.55 32.87 7.97
N SER A 308 16.76 33.47 7.10
CA SER A 308 16.74 34.92 6.97
C SER A 308 15.38 35.40 7.48
N SER A 309 15.44 36.09 8.60
CA SER A 309 14.37 36.81 9.24
C SER A 309 13.72 37.80 8.23
N LYS A 310 12.58 37.40 7.66
CA LYS A 310 11.61 38.36 7.15
C LYS A 310 10.37 38.20 8.01
N SER A 311 9.98 39.31 8.66
CA SER A 311 8.73 39.49 9.37
C SER A 311 7.56 39.20 8.44
N GLY A 312 7.20 37.93 8.33
CA GLY A 312 5.99 37.47 7.68
C GLY A 312 4.91 37.28 8.73
N ILE A 313 3.73 37.81 8.48
CA ILE A 313 2.50 37.57 9.22
C ILE A 313 2.40 36.05 9.45
N PRO A 314 2.24 35.57 10.71
CA PRO A 314 2.14 34.14 10.96
C PRO A 314 0.94 33.57 10.22
N LEU A 315 1.18 32.57 9.37
CA LEU A 315 0.11 31.82 8.68
C LEU A 315 -0.88 31.32 9.73
N PRO A 316 -2.19 31.48 9.51
CA PRO A 316 -3.19 31.03 10.47
C PRO A 316 -3.11 29.52 10.61
N LEU A 317 -2.87 29.06 11.85
CA LEU A 317 -2.80 27.63 12.21
C LEU A 317 -4.19 27.02 12.15
N SER A 318 -4.29 25.79 11.68
CA SER A 318 -5.54 25.01 11.76
C SER A 318 -5.82 24.57 13.19
N THR A 319 -7.10 24.30 13.49
CA THR A 319 -7.57 23.75 14.76
C THR A 319 -8.34 22.48 14.46
N VAL A 320 -8.19 21.45 15.31
CA VAL A 320 -8.91 20.18 15.18
C VAL A 320 -9.84 20.03 16.39
N TYR A 321 -11.11 19.72 16.11
CA TYR A 321 -12.15 19.45 17.10
C TYR A 321 -12.61 18.00 17.03
N THR A 322 -13.01 17.46 18.16
CA THR A 322 -13.66 16.15 18.25
C THR A 322 -14.88 16.23 19.15
N TRP A 323 -15.89 15.43 18.86
CA TRP A 323 -17.03 15.18 19.75
C TRP A 323 -17.57 13.77 19.53
N GLY A 324 -18.50 13.35 20.37
CA GLY A 324 -19.00 11.97 20.39
C GLY A 324 -18.20 11.08 21.35
N SER A 325 -18.60 9.85 21.46
CA SER A 325 -18.03 8.85 22.39
C SER A 325 -17.91 9.31 23.85
N GLY A 326 -18.89 10.12 24.29
CA GLY A 326 -18.94 10.71 25.63
C GLY A 326 -18.57 12.20 25.69
N ILE A 327 -18.03 12.77 24.62
CA ILE A 327 -17.73 14.20 24.49
C ILE A 327 -18.96 14.89 23.90
N ILE A 328 -19.66 15.69 24.73
CA ILE A 328 -20.98 16.23 24.39
C ILE A 328 -20.90 17.47 23.50
N SER A 329 -19.85 18.25 23.62
CA SER A 329 -19.62 19.49 22.86
C SER A 329 -18.28 19.45 22.16
N PRO A 330 -18.07 20.24 21.08
CA PRO A 330 -16.79 20.23 20.36
C PRO A 330 -15.61 20.49 21.35
N LEU A 331 -14.71 19.54 21.43
CA LEU A 331 -13.49 19.59 22.22
C LEU A 331 -12.29 19.83 21.29
N ARG A 332 -11.54 20.85 21.59
CA ARG A 332 -10.31 21.17 20.87
C ARG A 332 -9.21 20.16 21.21
N LEU A 333 -8.65 19.53 20.19
CA LEU A 333 -7.53 18.62 20.36
C LEU A 333 -6.20 19.39 20.48
N PRO A 334 -5.23 18.87 21.26
CA PRO A 334 -3.90 19.48 21.36
C PRO A 334 -3.19 19.42 20.01
N MET A 335 -2.56 20.52 19.63
CA MET A 335 -1.86 20.69 18.37
C MET A 335 -0.38 20.94 18.60
N LEU A 336 0.47 20.39 17.74
CA LEU A 336 1.92 20.55 17.76
C LEU A 336 2.37 21.71 16.85
N ASN A 337 1.72 22.85 16.95
CA ASN A 337 2.05 24.07 16.20
C ASN A 337 2.18 23.84 14.68
N THR A 338 1.20 23.16 14.11
CA THR A 338 1.20 22.72 12.70
C THR A 338 -0.17 22.88 12.06
N GLU A 339 -0.22 22.92 10.74
CA GLU A 339 -1.48 22.95 9.98
C GLU A 339 -1.89 21.54 9.59
N VAL A 340 -3.08 21.10 10.01
CA VAL A 340 -3.69 19.82 9.65
C VAL A 340 -4.57 20.01 8.43
N VAL A 341 -4.32 19.24 7.37
CA VAL A 341 -5.03 19.35 6.08
C VAL A 341 -6.05 18.25 5.85
N GLN A 342 -5.93 17.13 6.56
CA GLN A 342 -6.83 15.99 6.43
C GLN A 342 -6.89 15.23 7.75
N VAL A 343 -8.07 14.75 8.12
CA VAL A 343 -8.31 13.95 9.32
C VAL A 343 -9.02 12.65 8.97
N SER A 344 -8.83 11.65 9.81
CA SER A 344 -9.55 10.37 9.75
C SER A 344 -9.80 9.84 11.16
N ALA A 345 -10.94 9.21 11.34
CA ALA A 345 -11.35 8.61 12.61
C ALA A 345 -11.63 7.12 12.43
N GLY A 346 -11.13 6.30 13.33
CA GLY A 346 -11.47 4.91 13.50
C GLY A 346 -12.33 4.70 14.75
N ARG A 347 -12.48 3.45 15.19
CA ARG A 347 -13.24 3.15 16.41
C ARG A 347 -12.62 3.83 17.64
N THR A 348 -11.31 3.72 17.79
CA THR A 348 -10.54 4.31 18.90
C THR A 348 -9.46 5.28 18.43
N GLN A 349 -9.15 5.30 17.15
CA GLN A 349 -8.06 6.04 16.54
C GLN A 349 -8.53 7.38 16.03
N LYS A 350 -7.68 8.40 16.23
CA LYS A 350 -7.84 9.73 15.65
C LYS A 350 -6.51 10.12 15.02
N ALA A 351 -6.53 10.39 13.74
CA ALA A 351 -5.33 10.70 12.98
C ALA A 351 -5.53 11.90 12.07
N GLY A 352 -4.45 12.58 11.76
CA GLY A 352 -4.44 13.68 10.81
C GLY A 352 -3.13 13.78 10.06
N VAL A 353 -3.17 14.38 8.89
CA VAL A 353 -2.00 14.69 8.08
C VAL A 353 -1.76 16.17 8.10
N THR A 354 -0.52 16.59 8.38
CA THR A 354 -0.11 17.97 8.37
C THR A 354 0.26 18.43 6.95
N ARG A 355 0.25 19.75 6.72
CA ARG A 355 0.72 20.33 5.45
C ARG A 355 2.18 19.99 5.14
N SER A 356 3.00 19.79 6.16
CA SER A 356 4.39 19.34 6.02
C SER A 356 4.55 17.85 5.72
N GLY A 357 3.45 17.10 5.60
CA GLY A 357 3.47 15.67 5.30
C GLY A 357 3.74 14.77 6.50
N ARG A 358 3.48 15.22 7.72
CA ARG A 358 3.64 14.39 8.92
C ARG A 358 2.31 13.82 9.39
N LEU A 359 2.33 12.58 9.87
CA LEU A 359 1.19 11.94 10.47
C LEU A 359 1.14 12.25 11.96
N ILE A 360 0.05 12.90 12.39
CA ILE A 360 -0.25 13.17 13.79
C ILE A 360 -1.33 12.21 14.29
N MET A 361 -1.12 11.64 15.47
CA MET A 361 -2.08 10.77 16.15
C MET A 361 -2.50 11.42 17.46
N TRP A 362 -3.79 11.33 17.81
CA TRP A 362 -4.32 11.76 19.10
C TRP A 362 -4.75 10.52 19.89
N GLU A 363 -4.21 10.40 21.09
CA GLU A 363 -4.50 9.32 22.01
C GLU A 363 -5.10 9.87 23.30
N ALA A 364 -6.06 9.14 23.88
CA ALA A 364 -6.56 9.48 25.20
C ALA A 364 -5.42 9.31 26.21
N SER A 365 -5.19 10.34 27.02
CA SER A 365 -4.23 10.26 28.11
C SER A 365 -4.68 9.19 29.10
N PRO A 366 -3.83 8.25 29.53
CA PRO A 366 -4.19 7.36 30.62
C PRO A 366 -4.51 8.23 31.84
N VAL A 367 -5.73 8.11 32.36
CA VAL A 367 -6.15 8.82 33.57
C VAL A 367 -5.17 8.44 34.66
N GLY A 368 -4.43 9.42 35.17
CA GLY A 368 -3.44 9.20 36.22
C GLY A 368 -4.09 8.54 37.44
N THR A 369 -3.57 7.37 37.80
CA THR A 369 -3.77 6.77 39.11
C THR A 369 -2.97 7.62 40.10
N GLY A 370 -3.56 8.69 40.61
CA GLY A 370 -2.89 9.56 41.58
C GLY A 370 -3.78 10.71 41.96
N ASP A 371 -4.78 10.49 42.75
CA ASP A 371 -5.11 11.13 43.99
C ASP A 371 -6.55 10.82 44.39
N ILE A 372 -6.64 10.07 45.46
CA ILE A 372 -7.87 9.95 46.25
C ILE A 372 -8.08 11.29 46.94
N SER A 373 -8.96 12.11 46.39
CA SER A 373 -9.43 13.28 47.14
C SER A 373 -10.91 13.52 46.88
N LEU A 374 -11.68 13.23 47.91
CA LEU A 374 -12.98 13.75 48.30
C LEU A 374 -14.21 13.50 47.42
N PRO A 375 -15.26 12.92 47.99
CA PRO A 375 -16.56 12.75 47.36
C PRO A 375 -17.33 14.09 47.45
N GLY A 376 -17.51 14.78 46.30
CA GLY A 376 -18.33 15.95 46.30
C GLY A 376 -18.44 16.81 45.06
N SER A 377 -17.87 16.49 43.94
CA SER A 377 -18.16 17.21 42.69
C SER A 377 -18.30 16.25 41.53
N LEU A 378 -19.52 16.08 41.04
CA LEU A 378 -19.88 15.48 39.76
C LEU A 378 -19.50 16.45 38.61
N GLU A 379 -18.28 16.91 38.55
CA GLU A 379 -17.74 17.45 37.31
C GLU A 379 -17.25 16.29 36.46
N GLN A 380 -17.98 16.00 35.40
CA GLN A 380 -17.55 15.09 34.36
C GLN A 380 -16.21 15.61 33.81
N THR A 381 -15.12 15.04 34.30
CA THR A 381 -13.78 15.34 33.77
C THR A 381 -13.75 14.96 32.28
N GLN A 382 -13.63 15.98 31.43
CA GLN A 382 -13.50 15.78 29.99
C GLN A 382 -12.24 14.91 29.72
N PRO A 383 -12.30 13.97 28.78
CA PRO A 383 -11.12 13.16 28.44
C PRO A 383 -10.01 14.08 27.94
N GLN A 384 -8.82 13.86 28.45
CA GLN A 384 -7.61 14.56 27.99
C GLN A 384 -6.97 13.74 26.86
N PHE A 385 -6.54 14.44 25.82
CA PHE A 385 -5.81 13.84 24.69
C PHE A 385 -4.37 14.35 24.67
N ILE A 386 -3.48 13.51 24.23
CA ILE A 386 -2.11 13.84 23.84
C ILE A 386 -1.95 13.67 22.34
N SER A 387 -1.20 14.57 21.72
CA SER A 387 -0.83 14.48 20.32
C SER A 387 0.61 14.04 20.17
N ARG A 388 0.87 13.15 19.24
CA ARG A 388 2.22 12.74 18.88
C ARG A 388 2.38 12.60 17.38
N PHE A 389 3.55 12.93 16.88
CA PHE A 389 3.93 12.49 15.54
C PHE A 389 4.33 11.02 15.56
N LEU A 390 3.95 10.29 14.55
CA LEU A 390 4.40 8.92 14.40
C LEU A 390 5.91 8.92 14.14
N GLU A 391 6.65 8.19 14.96
CA GLU A 391 8.11 8.07 14.84
C GLU A 391 8.52 7.24 13.60
N GLY A 392 9.75 7.41 13.12
CA GLY A 392 10.30 6.64 12.00
C GLY A 392 9.97 7.18 10.61
N GLN A 393 9.37 8.36 10.50
CA GLN A 393 8.95 8.97 9.22
C GLN A 393 9.90 10.08 8.72
N SER A 394 11.14 10.13 9.17
CA SER A 394 12.08 11.13 8.67
C SER A 394 12.32 10.93 7.18
N GLY A 395 11.96 11.93 6.39
CA GLY A 395 12.12 11.93 4.94
C GLY A 395 10.94 11.36 4.14
N VAL A 396 9.84 10.95 4.80
CA VAL A 396 8.60 10.52 4.13
C VAL A 396 7.53 11.58 4.31
N ALA A 397 6.98 12.07 3.22
CA ALA A 397 5.81 12.93 3.26
C ALA A 397 4.53 12.11 3.12
N ILE A 398 3.67 12.16 4.14
CA ILE A 398 2.34 11.54 4.11
C ILE A 398 1.37 12.52 3.48
N LYS A 399 0.62 12.04 2.48
CA LYS A 399 -0.40 12.81 1.77
C LYS A 399 -1.80 12.60 2.33
N HIS A 400 -2.09 11.38 2.77
CA HIS A 400 -3.42 10.97 3.20
C HIS A 400 -3.34 9.88 4.27
N VAL A 401 -4.29 9.88 5.21
CA VAL A 401 -4.46 8.83 6.22
C VAL A 401 -5.91 8.33 6.21
N SER A 402 -6.10 7.04 6.38
CA SER A 402 -7.41 6.43 6.56
C SER A 402 -7.35 5.41 7.69
N CYS A 403 -8.25 5.55 8.65
CA CYS A 403 -8.34 4.67 9.82
C CYS A 403 -9.44 3.63 9.61
N GLY A 404 -9.13 2.37 9.87
CA GLY A 404 -10.12 1.32 10.07
C GLY A 404 -10.53 1.21 11.54
N ASP A 405 -11.18 0.11 11.92
CA ASP A 405 -11.58 -0.09 13.31
C ASP A 405 -10.39 -0.21 14.25
N LEU A 406 -9.42 -1.05 13.90
CA LEU A 406 -8.25 -1.34 14.73
C LEU A 406 -6.93 -1.25 13.94
N PHE A 407 -6.93 -0.63 12.79
CA PHE A 407 -5.76 -0.46 11.95
C PHE A 407 -5.77 0.90 11.24
N THR A 408 -4.63 1.27 10.69
CA THR A 408 -4.46 2.53 9.95
C THR A 408 -3.67 2.28 8.69
N ALA A 409 -4.09 2.90 7.60
CA ALA A 409 -3.34 2.98 6.35
C ALA A 409 -2.99 4.43 6.04
N CYS A 410 -1.79 4.67 5.56
CA CYS A 410 -1.36 5.99 5.12
C CYS A 410 -0.75 5.92 3.73
N LEU A 411 -1.00 6.97 2.96
CA LEU A 411 -0.52 7.14 1.60
C LEU A 411 0.54 8.23 1.58
N THR A 412 1.71 7.92 1.02
CA THR A 412 2.78 8.89 0.83
C THR A 412 2.51 9.79 -0.38
N ASP A 413 3.20 10.92 -0.47
CA ASP A 413 3.18 11.81 -1.63
C ASP A 413 3.70 11.15 -2.91
N ARG A 414 4.39 10.01 -2.78
CA ARG A 414 4.95 9.20 -3.87
C ARG A 414 4.07 8.03 -4.30
N GLY A 415 2.87 7.93 -3.77
CA GLY A 415 1.93 6.88 -4.14
C GLY A 415 2.19 5.51 -3.48
N ILE A 416 2.85 5.47 -2.34
CA ILE A 416 3.13 4.24 -1.58
C ILE A 416 2.18 4.16 -0.40
N ILE A 417 1.56 2.98 -0.19
CA ILE A 417 0.74 2.69 0.98
C ILE A 417 1.59 2.02 2.05
N MET A 418 1.45 2.51 3.27
CA MET A 418 1.90 1.84 4.49
C MET A 418 0.71 1.54 5.38
N SER A 419 0.73 0.41 6.07
CA SER A 419 -0.32 0.01 7.01
C SER A 419 0.26 -0.54 8.29
N PHE A 420 -0.50 -0.39 9.39
CA PHE A 420 -0.14 -0.90 10.71
C PHE A 420 -1.40 -1.04 11.58
N GLY A 421 -1.30 -1.83 12.62
CA GLY A 421 -2.37 -2.14 13.56
C GLY A 421 -2.72 -3.61 13.57
N ASN A 422 -3.99 -3.94 13.82
CA ASN A 422 -4.48 -5.30 13.86
C ASN A 422 -4.62 -5.90 12.46
N GLY A 423 -4.01 -7.06 12.25
CA GLY A 423 -3.96 -7.76 10.97
C GLY A 423 -4.90 -8.97 10.85
N SER A 424 -5.71 -9.26 11.87
CA SER A 424 -6.48 -10.52 11.97
C SER A 424 -7.47 -10.77 10.82
N SER A 425 -7.94 -9.72 10.15
CA SER A 425 -8.82 -9.82 8.97
C SER A 425 -8.07 -9.77 7.63
N GLY A 426 -6.74 -9.66 7.65
CA GLY A 426 -5.93 -9.47 6.44
C GLY A 426 -5.91 -8.04 5.92
N CYS A 427 -6.50 -7.08 6.62
CA CYS A 427 -6.65 -5.69 6.17
C CYS A 427 -5.34 -4.90 6.06
N LEU A 428 -4.24 -5.40 6.62
CA LEU A 428 -2.92 -4.76 6.46
C LEU A 428 -2.30 -4.99 5.08
N GLY A 429 -2.71 -6.03 4.36
CA GLY A 429 -2.26 -6.28 2.99
C GLY A 429 -0.85 -6.84 2.84
N HIS A 430 -0.25 -7.34 3.92
CA HIS A 430 1.13 -7.84 3.95
C HIS A 430 1.29 -9.32 3.60
N GLY A 431 0.21 -9.99 3.17
CA GLY A 431 0.21 -11.43 2.88
C GLY A 431 0.13 -12.31 4.14
N THR A 432 -0.12 -11.74 5.31
CA THR A 432 -0.26 -12.41 6.60
C THR A 432 -1.48 -11.88 7.36
N PHE A 433 -1.84 -12.55 8.45
CA PHE A 433 -2.87 -12.10 9.39
C PHE A 433 -2.27 -11.58 10.71
N ASN A 434 -0.99 -11.28 10.72
CA ASN A 434 -0.27 -10.81 11.89
C ASN A 434 -0.48 -9.31 12.11
N ASP A 435 -0.45 -8.91 13.37
CA ASP A 435 -0.45 -7.50 13.76
C ASP A 435 0.90 -6.85 13.44
N VAL A 436 0.87 -5.57 13.11
CA VAL A 436 2.05 -4.76 12.82
C VAL A 436 1.98 -3.48 13.63
N THR A 437 3.00 -3.22 14.44
CA THR A 437 3.01 -2.07 15.39
C THR A 437 3.51 -0.78 14.77
N GLN A 438 4.38 -0.86 13.75
CA GLN A 438 4.95 0.29 13.05
C GLN A 438 4.50 0.29 11.58
N PRO A 439 4.38 1.45 10.92
CA PRO A 439 4.03 1.52 9.51
C PRO A 439 4.94 0.64 8.66
N LYS A 440 4.34 -0.28 7.93
CA LYS A 440 5.01 -1.18 7.00
C LYS A 440 4.45 -0.98 5.59
N ILE A 441 5.33 -0.93 4.61
CA ILE A 441 4.96 -0.80 3.19
C ILE A 441 4.14 -2.02 2.75
N VAL A 442 3.04 -1.78 2.04
CA VAL A 442 2.28 -2.84 1.36
C VAL A 442 3.01 -3.21 0.08
N GLU A 443 3.86 -4.23 0.17
CA GLU A 443 4.80 -4.61 -0.90
C GLU A 443 4.09 -5.03 -2.19
N ALA A 444 2.93 -5.65 -2.08
CA ALA A 444 2.16 -6.11 -3.24
C ALA A 444 1.70 -4.97 -4.17
N LEU A 445 1.64 -3.74 -3.68
CA LEU A 445 1.27 -2.56 -4.46
C LEU A 445 2.48 -1.73 -4.93
N LEU A 446 3.69 -2.20 -4.67
CA LEU A 446 4.88 -1.56 -5.19
C LEU A 446 4.93 -1.66 -6.72
N GLY A 447 5.23 -0.54 -7.38
CA GLY A 447 5.17 -0.41 -8.83
C GLY A 447 3.85 0.18 -9.35
N TYR A 448 2.84 0.36 -8.48
CA TYR A 448 1.65 1.15 -8.77
C TYR A 448 1.77 2.51 -8.08
N GLU A 449 1.43 3.56 -8.78
CA GLU A 449 1.31 4.89 -8.19
C GLU A 449 -0.09 5.04 -7.61
N ILE A 450 -0.21 4.86 -6.31
CA ILE A 450 -1.50 4.93 -5.61
C ILE A 450 -1.90 6.40 -5.43
N ALA A 451 -3.11 6.74 -5.86
CA ALA A 451 -3.68 8.07 -5.73
C ALA A 451 -4.59 8.22 -4.51
N GLN A 452 -5.27 7.15 -4.11
CA GLN A 452 -6.25 7.14 -3.03
C GLN A 452 -6.21 5.85 -2.24
N VAL A 453 -6.48 5.96 -0.94
CA VAL A 453 -6.72 4.82 -0.04
C VAL A 453 -7.93 5.12 0.84
N SER A 454 -8.79 4.14 1.06
CA SER A 454 -9.91 4.23 1.98
C SER A 454 -10.03 2.94 2.78
N CYS A 455 -10.15 3.07 4.10
CA CYS A 455 -10.32 1.96 5.02
C CYS A 455 -11.78 1.87 5.49
N GLY A 456 -12.35 0.67 5.43
CA GLY A 456 -13.58 0.33 6.13
C GLY A 456 -13.25 -0.18 7.56
N ALA A 457 -14.20 -0.85 8.20
CA ALA A 457 -13.96 -1.44 9.52
C ALA A 457 -12.80 -2.44 9.52
N SER A 458 -12.75 -3.31 8.52
CA SER A 458 -11.77 -4.40 8.39
C SER A 458 -11.41 -4.75 6.95
N HIS A 459 -11.57 -3.81 6.03
CA HIS A 459 -11.15 -3.95 4.64
C HIS A 459 -10.66 -2.62 4.08
N VAL A 460 -9.98 -2.65 2.94
CA VAL A 460 -9.33 -1.49 2.33
C VAL A 460 -9.58 -1.48 0.82
N LEU A 461 -9.81 -0.29 0.28
CA LEU A 461 -9.71 0.00 -1.15
C LEU A 461 -8.55 0.94 -1.42
N ALA A 462 -7.87 0.71 -2.53
CA ALA A 462 -6.87 1.62 -3.09
C ALA A 462 -7.12 1.85 -4.58
N ALA A 463 -6.89 3.06 -5.04
CA ALA A 463 -7.00 3.41 -6.46
C ALA A 463 -5.68 4.02 -6.95
N THR A 464 -5.27 3.62 -8.15
CA THR A 464 -4.06 4.14 -8.81
C THR A 464 -4.36 5.42 -9.61
N ASN A 465 -3.32 6.13 -10.02
CA ASN A 465 -3.45 7.25 -10.96
C ASN A 465 -4.02 6.80 -12.32
N ASP A 466 -3.82 5.54 -12.71
CA ASP A 466 -4.41 4.94 -13.91
C ASP A 466 -5.86 4.44 -13.66
N ARG A 467 -6.44 4.77 -12.49
CA ARG A 467 -7.81 4.41 -12.07
C ARG A 467 -8.09 2.92 -11.90
N GLU A 468 -7.05 2.12 -11.78
CA GLU A 468 -7.15 0.72 -11.34
C GLU A 468 -7.50 0.69 -9.86
N VAL A 469 -8.39 -0.22 -9.46
CA VAL A 469 -8.85 -0.36 -8.07
C VAL A 469 -8.41 -1.70 -7.51
N PHE A 470 -7.93 -1.68 -6.27
CA PHE A 470 -7.55 -2.86 -5.49
C PHE A 470 -8.33 -2.90 -4.20
N SER A 471 -8.64 -4.12 -3.73
CA SER A 471 -9.28 -4.34 -2.45
C SER A 471 -8.64 -5.51 -1.70
N TRP A 472 -8.69 -5.47 -0.38
CA TRP A 472 -8.22 -6.55 0.50
C TRP A 472 -8.81 -6.42 1.90
N GLY A 473 -8.62 -7.45 2.71
CA GLY A 473 -9.15 -7.55 4.06
C GLY A 473 -10.33 -8.51 4.13
N ARG A 474 -11.26 -8.24 5.02
CA ARG A 474 -12.45 -9.05 5.26
C ARG A 474 -13.40 -9.03 4.06
N GLY A 475 -13.84 -10.21 3.63
CA GLY A 475 -14.63 -10.38 2.40
C GLY A 475 -16.12 -10.62 2.62
N ASP A 476 -16.62 -10.72 3.84
CA ASP A 476 -18.02 -10.98 4.16
C ASP A 476 -18.95 -9.98 3.44
N ASN A 477 -20.14 -10.42 3.05
CA ASN A 477 -21.13 -9.64 2.31
C ASN A 477 -20.71 -9.22 0.88
N GLY A 478 -19.54 -9.67 0.39
CA GLY A 478 -19.01 -9.24 -0.90
C GLY A 478 -18.43 -7.82 -0.90
N ARG A 479 -18.08 -7.29 0.27
CA ARG A 479 -17.59 -5.91 0.45
C ARG A 479 -16.31 -5.57 -0.31
N LEU A 480 -15.56 -6.57 -0.78
CA LEU A 480 -14.36 -6.39 -1.59
C LEU A 480 -14.65 -6.22 -3.09
N GLY A 481 -15.85 -6.56 -3.55
CA GLY A 481 -16.22 -6.48 -4.96
C GLY A 481 -15.51 -7.49 -5.86
N LEU A 482 -15.10 -8.65 -5.31
CA LEU A 482 -14.30 -9.69 -5.97
C LEU A 482 -15.12 -10.92 -6.39
N GLU A 483 -16.42 -10.78 -6.57
CA GLU A 483 -17.37 -11.87 -6.93
C GLU A 483 -17.49 -12.98 -5.87
N SER A 484 -16.96 -12.77 -4.67
CA SER A 484 -16.93 -13.75 -3.59
C SER A 484 -17.09 -13.09 -2.22
N GLN A 485 -17.21 -13.92 -1.18
CA GLN A 485 -17.16 -13.50 0.23
C GLN A 485 -15.85 -13.92 0.92
N GLU A 486 -14.85 -14.28 0.13
CA GLU A 486 -13.54 -14.67 0.67
C GLU A 486 -12.75 -13.44 1.15
N SER A 487 -12.07 -13.61 2.28
CA SER A 487 -11.16 -12.63 2.81
C SER A 487 -9.77 -12.77 2.16
N HIS A 488 -9.12 -11.65 1.92
CA HIS A 488 -7.80 -11.60 1.29
C HIS A 488 -6.82 -10.82 2.16
N ASN A 489 -5.67 -11.41 2.44
CA ASN A 489 -4.60 -10.75 3.20
C ASN A 489 -3.58 -10.01 2.33
N SER A 490 -3.81 -9.97 1.03
CA SER A 490 -3.02 -9.20 0.06
C SER A 490 -3.94 -8.53 -0.97
N PRO A 491 -3.53 -7.37 -1.51
CA PRO A 491 -4.30 -6.64 -2.50
C PRO A 491 -4.68 -7.47 -3.71
N GLN A 492 -5.97 -7.39 -4.08
CA GLN A 492 -6.55 -8.02 -5.26
C GLN A 492 -7.11 -6.95 -6.19
N GLN A 493 -6.90 -7.11 -7.48
CA GLN A 493 -7.45 -6.17 -8.46
C GLN A 493 -8.96 -6.36 -8.60
N VAL A 494 -9.69 -5.26 -8.51
CA VAL A 494 -11.15 -5.22 -8.66
C VAL A 494 -11.51 -5.02 -10.13
N CYS A 495 -12.51 -5.75 -10.59
CA CYS A 495 -13.09 -5.53 -11.91
C CYS A 495 -14.15 -4.43 -11.83
N VAL A 496 -13.83 -3.24 -12.33
CA VAL A 496 -14.78 -2.15 -12.50
C VAL A 496 -15.46 -2.31 -13.86
N PRO A 497 -16.81 -2.15 -13.98
CA PRO A 497 -17.49 -2.20 -15.28
C PRO A 497 -16.84 -1.28 -16.32
N ALA A 498 -16.70 -1.76 -17.56
CA ALA A 498 -15.88 -1.12 -18.58
C ALA A 498 -16.35 0.30 -19.01
N GLU A 499 -17.63 0.59 -18.82
CA GLU A 499 -18.24 1.90 -19.09
C GLU A 499 -17.95 2.95 -18.00
N HIS A 500 -17.35 2.54 -16.87
CA HIS A 500 -17.08 3.40 -15.73
C HIS A 500 -15.59 3.47 -15.39
N GLU A 501 -15.15 4.65 -15.00
CA GLU A 501 -13.79 4.88 -14.49
C GLU A 501 -13.87 5.43 -13.06
N ALA A 502 -13.08 4.85 -12.15
CA ALA A 502 -13.03 5.30 -10.76
C ALA A 502 -12.43 6.70 -10.64
N GLN A 503 -13.16 7.63 -10.04
CA GLN A 503 -12.68 8.95 -9.67
C GLN A 503 -12.36 9.03 -8.17
N LYS A 504 -13.23 8.47 -7.33
CA LYS A 504 -13.10 8.46 -5.88
C LYS A 504 -13.55 7.12 -5.32
N ILE A 505 -12.87 6.66 -4.29
CA ILE A 505 -13.20 5.40 -3.60
C ILE A 505 -13.51 5.67 -2.14
N LEU A 506 -14.41 4.88 -1.57
CA LEU A 506 -14.69 4.90 -0.14
C LEU A 506 -15.15 3.52 0.37
N CYS A 507 -14.87 3.26 1.62
CA CYS A 507 -15.28 2.07 2.34
C CYS A 507 -16.21 2.44 3.50
N GLY A 508 -17.28 1.65 3.65
CA GLY A 508 -18.10 1.62 4.85
C GLY A 508 -17.68 0.48 5.79
N ILE A 509 -18.49 0.16 6.77
CA ILE A 509 -18.21 -0.93 7.71
C ILE A 509 -18.21 -2.29 7.00
N ASP A 510 -19.19 -2.54 6.17
CA ASP A 510 -19.45 -3.81 5.49
C ASP A 510 -19.75 -3.62 3.99
N CYS A 511 -19.27 -2.54 3.40
CA CYS A 511 -19.53 -2.17 2.02
C CYS A 511 -18.42 -1.30 1.45
N SER A 512 -18.44 -1.12 0.14
CA SER A 512 -17.52 -0.26 -0.60
C SER A 512 -18.25 0.48 -1.70
N MET A 513 -17.83 1.70 -2.01
CA MET A 513 -18.37 2.51 -3.10
C MET A 513 -17.26 3.09 -3.97
N ILE A 514 -17.58 3.27 -5.24
CA ILE A 514 -16.76 4.00 -6.21
C ILE A 514 -17.64 5.13 -6.79
N LEU A 515 -17.15 6.36 -6.69
CA LEU A 515 -17.70 7.47 -7.44
C LEU A 515 -16.95 7.57 -8.77
N THR A 516 -17.69 7.55 -9.87
CA THR A 516 -17.09 7.54 -11.21
C THR A 516 -16.82 8.93 -11.74
N THR A 517 -16.02 9.04 -12.80
CA THR A 517 -15.76 10.29 -13.52
C THR A 517 -17.00 10.92 -14.15
N GLN A 518 -18.07 10.14 -14.29
CA GLN A 518 -19.38 10.57 -14.81
C GLN A 518 -20.37 10.86 -13.68
N ASN A 519 -19.90 11.00 -12.44
CA ASN A 519 -20.72 11.27 -11.24
C ASN A 519 -21.78 10.20 -10.92
N HIS A 520 -21.53 8.95 -11.35
CA HIS A 520 -22.31 7.78 -10.94
C HIS A 520 -21.67 7.10 -9.73
N ILE A 521 -22.49 6.40 -8.95
CA ILE A 521 -22.04 5.59 -7.82
C ILE A 521 -22.10 4.12 -8.21
N LEU A 522 -21.00 3.41 -7.96
CA LEU A 522 -20.94 1.95 -7.97
C LEU A 522 -20.78 1.47 -6.53
N ALA A 523 -21.50 0.43 -6.15
CA ALA A 523 -21.44 -0.09 -4.78
C ALA A 523 -21.40 -1.60 -4.73
N CYS A 524 -20.79 -2.15 -3.67
CA CYS A 524 -20.83 -3.56 -3.33
C CYS A 524 -20.82 -3.75 -1.81
N GLY A 525 -21.22 -4.93 -1.36
CA GLY A 525 -21.33 -5.28 0.04
C GLY A 525 -22.77 -5.30 0.54
N SER A 526 -22.96 -5.10 1.84
CA SER A 526 -24.27 -5.11 2.50
C SER A 526 -25.11 -3.88 2.13
N ASN A 527 -26.32 -4.12 1.65
CA ASN A 527 -27.29 -3.08 1.29
C ASN A 527 -28.46 -3.02 2.28
N ARG A 528 -28.22 -3.31 3.55
CA ARG A 528 -29.27 -3.23 4.57
C ARG A 528 -29.94 -1.87 4.56
N PHE A 529 -31.27 -1.84 4.61
CA PHE A 529 -32.10 -0.63 4.54
C PHE A 529 -31.91 0.17 3.25
N ASN A 530 -31.37 -0.44 2.19
CA ASN A 530 -30.99 0.25 0.95
C ASN A 530 -29.95 1.37 1.15
N LYS A 531 -29.03 1.19 2.09
CA LYS A 531 -27.96 2.18 2.37
C LYS A 531 -26.97 2.37 1.21
N LEU A 532 -26.94 1.45 0.24
CA LEU A 532 -26.14 1.58 -0.98
C LEU A 532 -26.94 2.12 -2.17
N GLY A 533 -28.28 2.25 -2.05
CA GLY A 533 -29.13 2.71 -3.14
C GLY A 533 -29.27 1.71 -4.29
N LEU A 534 -29.13 0.42 -4.03
CA LEU A 534 -29.17 -0.64 -5.05
C LEU A 534 -30.56 -1.15 -5.37
N ASP A 535 -31.57 -0.81 -4.57
CA ASP A 535 -32.96 -1.17 -4.85
C ASP A 535 -33.46 -0.42 -6.08
N LYS A 536 -34.17 -1.13 -6.96
CA LYS A 536 -34.90 -0.53 -8.10
C LYS A 536 -36.22 0.07 -7.62
N LEU A 537 -36.18 1.26 -7.08
CA LEU A 537 -37.35 1.97 -6.58
C LEU A 537 -37.67 3.13 -7.52
N THR A 538 -38.86 3.10 -8.10
CA THR A 538 -39.48 4.21 -8.85
C THR A 538 -40.61 4.80 -8.01
N ALA A 539 -40.86 6.09 -8.13
CA ALA A 539 -41.88 6.81 -7.36
C ALA A 539 -43.34 6.34 -7.62
N ALA A 540 -43.53 5.39 -8.51
CA ALA A 540 -44.84 4.96 -9.03
C ALA A 540 -45.28 3.54 -8.60
N GLU A 541 -44.47 2.81 -7.84
CA GLU A 541 -44.82 1.43 -7.48
C GLU A 541 -45.06 1.28 -5.97
N ASP A 542 -46.24 0.75 -5.66
CA ASP A 542 -46.65 0.37 -4.32
C ASP A 542 -45.68 -0.62 -3.67
N SER A 543 -45.37 -0.39 -2.42
CA SER A 543 -44.29 -0.92 -1.59
C SER A 543 -44.34 -2.42 -1.25
N HIS A 544 -44.95 -3.25 -2.04
CA HIS A 544 -45.08 -4.68 -1.76
C HIS A 544 -44.54 -5.52 -2.92
N THR A 545 -43.32 -5.97 -2.76
CA THR A 545 -42.64 -7.11 -3.38
C THR A 545 -41.49 -6.82 -4.35
N SER A 546 -40.48 -7.57 -4.17
CA SER A 546 -39.56 -8.25 -5.11
C SER A 546 -38.29 -7.57 -5.63
N ASN A 547 -38.02 -6.30 -5.42
CA ASN A 547 -36.81 -5.66 -5.95
C ASN A 547 -35.83 -5.18 -4.88
N GLN A 548 -35.91 -5.75 -3.67
CA GLN A 548 -34.99 -5.44 -2.60
C GLN A 548 -33.70 -6.25 -2.78
N VAL A 549 -32.57 -5.55 -2.76
CA VAL A 549 -31.23 -6.14 -2.84
C VAL A 549 -30.62 -6.08 -1.45
N GLU A 550 -30.28 -7.23 -0.86
CA GLU A 550 -29.69 -7.29 0.48
C GLU A 550 -28.16 -7.17 0.46
N GLU A 551 -27.53 -7.74 -0.55
CA GLU A 551 -26.07 -7.63 -0.75
C GLU A 551 -25.69 -7.87 -2.22
N VAL A 552 -24.56 -7.33 -2.64
CA VAL A 552 -23.95 -7.60 -3.94
C VAL A 552 -22.43 -7.80 -3.79
N HIS A 553 -21.88 -8.72 -4.56
CA HIS A 553 -20.48 -9.12 -4.50
C HIS A 553 -19.61 -8.50 -5.59
N VAL A 554 -20.19 -7.70 -6.45
CA VAL A 554 -19.49 -6.95 -7.50
C VAL A 554 -19.91 -5.49 -7.45
N PHE A 555 -19.05 -4.59 -7.89
CA PHE A 555 -19.40 -3.18 -8.00
C PHE A 555 -20.53 -2.99 -9.02
N THR A 556 -21.69 -2.60 -8.51
CA THR A 556 -22.95 -2.48 -9.25
C THR A 556 -23.38 -1.03 -9.26
N PRO A 557 -23.83 -0.47 -10.40
CA PRO A 557 -24.37 0.87 -10.45
C PRO A 557 -25.60 1.02 -9.55
N VAL A 558 -25.67 2.13 -8.84
CA VAL A 558 -26.81 2.50 -8.01
C VAL A 558 -28.06 2.62 -8.88
N GLN A 559 -29.17 2.08 -8.41
CA GLN A 559 -30.45 2.02 -9.16
C GLN A 559 -31.54 2.96 -8.62
N SER A 560 -31.41 3.37 -7.34
CA SER A 560 -32.45 4.21 -6.70
C SER A 560 -32.44 5.63 -7.25
N PHE A 561 -33.60 6.10 -7.70
CA PHE A 561 -33.79 7.50 -8.11
C PHE A 561 -33.78 8.43 -6.88
N PRO A 562 -33.16 9.62 -6.93
CA PRO A 562 -32.45 10.24 -8.05
C PRO A 562 -30.94 9.99 -8.06
N LEU A 563 -30.41 9.08 -7.25
CA LEU A 563 -28.98 8.79 -7.15
C LEU A 563 -28.39 8.22 -8.46
N ASN A 564 -29.23 7.64 -9.30
CA ASN A 564 -28.84 7.03 -10.57
C ASN A 564 -28.74 8.03 -11.74
N GLU A 565 -28.95 9.32 -11.52
CA GLU A 565 -28.96 10.33 -12.59
C GLU A 565 -27.57 10.83 -13.02
N GLY A 566 -26.49 10.41 -12.32
CA GLY A 566 -25.12 10.82 -12.67
C GLY A 566 -24.79 12.27 -12.30
N ASN A 567 -25.26 12.72 -11.16
CA ASN A 567 -25.08 14.09 -10.65
C ASN A 567 -24.43 14.16 -9.27
N ILE A 568 -23.93 13.03 -8.76
CA ILE A 568 -23.34 12.94 -7.41
C ILE A 568 -21.85 13.32 -7.47
N VAL A 569 -21.45 14.25 -6.62
CA VAL A 569 -20.06 14.72 -6.52
C VAL A 569 -19.37 14.31 -5.23
N HIS A 570 -20.14 13.93 -4.20
CA HIS A 570 -19.60 13.45 -2.92
C HIS A 570 -20.58 12.46 -2.30
N VAL A 571 -20.08 11.43 -1.66
CA VAL A 571 -20.87 10.43 -0.94
C VAL A 571 -20.09 9.93 0.27
N ASP A 572 -20.79 9.59 1.35
CA ASP A 572 -20.23 8.90 2.51
C ASP A 572 -21.20 7.86 3.04
N VAL A 573 -20.69 6.80 3.62
CA VAL A 573 -21.42 5.66 4.14
C VAL A 573 -21.13 5.49 5.63
N GLY A 574 -22.18 5.52 6.44
CA GLY A 574 -22.12 5.18 7.86
C GLY A 574 -22.37 3.69 8.12
N THR A 575 -22.78 3.37 9.34
CA THR A 575 -23.07 1.97 9.73
C THR A 575 -24.29 1.42 9.01
N ALA A 576 -25.38 2.18 8.93
CA ALA A 576 -26.65 1.74 8.38
C ALA A 576 -27.34 2.77 7.46
N HIS A 577 -26.69 3.87 7.16
CA HIS A 577 -27.19 4.92 6.28
C HIS A 577 -26.05 5.58 5.52
N SER A 578 -26.42 6.32 4.49
CA SER A 578 -25.49 7.05 3.62
C SER A 578 -26.00 8.45 3.34
N ALA A 579 -25.09 9.31 2.93
CA ALA A 579 -25.43 10.65 2.44
C ALA A 579 -24.65 10.96 1.16
N ALA A 580 -25.29 11.64 0.22
CA ALA A 580 -24.71 12.02 -1.06
C ALA A 580 -24.99 13.49 -1.36
N ILE A 581 -24.05 14.16 -2.02
CA ILE A 581 -24.18 15.55 -2.42
C ILE A 581 -24.18 15.62 -3.94
N THR A 582 -25.12 16.40 -4.47
CA THR A 582 -25.20 16.69 -5.90
C THR A 582 -24.29 17.86 -6.30
N GLU A 583 -24.10 18.05 -7.61
CA GLU A 583 -23.35 19.18 -8.17
C GLU A 583 -23.90 20.55 -7.73
N THR A 584 -25.20 20.62 -7.47
CA THR A 584 -25.89 21.85 -7.02
C THR A 584 -25.77 22.09 -5.51
N GLY A 585 -25.22 21.13 -4.77
CA GLY A 585 -25.04 21.21 -3.30
C GLY A 585 -26.24 20.69 -2.51
N GLU A 586 -27.18 19.99 -3.15
CA GLU A 586 -28.27 19.30 -2.46
C GLU A 586 -27.77 18.04 -1.77
N CYS A 587 -28.30 17.77 -0.58
CA CYS A 587 -27.93 16.61 0.24
C CYS A 587 -29.06 15.58 0.22
N TYR A 588 -28.76 14.39 -0.25
CA TYR A 588 -29.65 13.22 -0.18
C TYR A 588 -29.15 12.24 0.87
N THR A 589 -30.07 11.68 1.63
CA THR A 589 -29.78 10.61 2.61
C THR A 589 -30.62 9.39 2.31
N PHE A 590 -30.08 8.22 2.61
CA PHE A 590 -30.71 6.93 2.37
C PHE A 590 -30.20 5.87 3.34
N GLY A 591 -31.01 4.86 3.60
CA GLY A 591 -30.72 3.82 4.56
C GLY A 591 -31.69 3.84 5.76
N SER A 592 -31.18 3.43 6.94
CA SER A 592 -31.94 3.39 8.18
C SER A 592 -32.27 4.80 8.71
N ASN A 593 -33.47 4.96 9.30
CA ASN A 593 -33.92 6.20 9.91
C ASN A 593 -34.42 6.04 11.36
N GLN A 594 -34.02 4.98 12.03
CA GLN A 594 -34.50 4.67 13.39
C GLN A 594 -34.23 5.77 14.41
N HIS A 595 -33.18 6.57 14.21
CA HIS A 595 -32.79 7.68 15.06
C HIS A 595 -32.94 9.07 14.42
N GLY A 596 -33.59 9.13 13.25
CA GLY A 596 -33.75 10.37 12.49
C GLY A 596 -32.49 10.75 11.68
N GLN A 597 -31.55 9.83 11.47
CA GLN A 597 -30.28 10.09 10.76
C GLN A 597 -30.45 10.50 9.29
N LEU A 598 -31.63 10.32 8.70
CA LEU A 598 -31.93 10.78 7.35
C LEU A 598 -32.36 12.25 7.26
N GLY A 599 -32.63 12.90 8.42
CA GLY A 599 -33.02 14.31 8.42
C GLY A 599 -34.44 14.61 7.95
N THR A 600 -35.34 13.63 8.03
CA THR A 600 -36.74 13.71 7.54
C THR A 600 -37.74 14.28 8.55
N ASN A 601 -37.29 14.62 9.75
CA ASN A 601 -38.09 14.92 10.91
C ASN A 601 -39.09 13.79 11.32
N THR A 602 -38.82 12.58 10.86
CA THR A 602 -39.52 11.35 11.22
C THR A 602 -38.54 10.27 11.60
N ARG A 603 -39.04 9.16 12.16
CA ARG A 603 -38.26 7.95 12.46
C ARG A 603 -38.71 6.74 11.63
N HIS A 604 -39.50 6.98 10.60
CA HIS A 604 -39.96 5.90 9.73
C HIS A 604 -38.81 5.51 8.77
N ASN A 605 -38.56 4.22 8.66
CA ASN A 605 -37.69 3.69 7.65
C ASN A 605 -38.39 3.77 6.29
N ASN A 606 -37.70 4.43 5.37
CA ASN A 606 -38.09 4.47 3.97
C ASN A 606 -36.87 4.04 3.15
N ARG A 607 -37.08 3.10 2.25
CA ARG A 607 -35.99 2.64 1.37
C ARG A 607 -35.64 3.61 0.25
N LEU A 608 -36.48 4.63 0.01
CA LEU A 608 -36.20 5.68 -0.99
C LEU A 608 -35.16 6.68 -0.50
N PRO A 609 -34.27 7.15 -1.37
CA PRO A 609 -33.44 8.32 -1.08
C PRO A 609 -34.27 9.55 -0.77
N TYR A 610 -33.83 10.33 0.21
CA TYR A 610 -34.56 11.48 0.72
C TYR A 610 -33.73 12.75 0.59
N LEU A 611 -34.32 13.80 -0.01
CA LEU A 611 -33.72 15.14 -0.01
C LEU A 611 -33.91 15.79 1.36
N VAL A 612 -32.80 16.19 1.99
CA VAL A 612 -32.82 16.89 3.29
C VAL A 612 -33.34 18.30 3.09
N SER A 613 -34.65 18.48 3.21
CA SER A 613 -35.37 19.73 2.91
C SER A 613 -34.99 20.89 3.82
N ASN A 614 -34.59 20.60 5.07
CA ASN A 614 -34.15 21.62 6.02
C ASN A 614 -32.74 22.20 5.69
N LEU A 615 -32.06 21.65 4.72
CA LEU A 615 -30.81 22.20 4.15
C LEU A 615 -31.03 22.87 2.79
N CYS A 616 -32.28 23.03 2.34
CA CYS A 616 -32.60 23.81 1.15
C CYS A 616 -32.13 25.25 1.31
N GLY A 617 -31.35 25.76 0.34
CA GLY A 617 -30.73 27.10 0.42
C GLY A 617 -29.31 27.08 0.99
N VAL A 618 -28.85 25.97 1.56
CA VAL A 618 -27.46 25.76 1.97
C VAL A 618 -26.77 24.93 0.89
N LYS A 619 -25.67 25.44 0.35
CA LYS A 619 -24.82 24.64 -0.55
C LYS A 619 -23.95 23.73 0.30
N VAL A 620 -24.31 22.46 0.39
CA VAL A 620 -23.55 21.44 1.12
C VAL A 620 -22.33 21.04 0.29
N THR A 621 -21.14 21.04 0.91
CA THR A 621 -19.86 20.73 0.25
C THR A 621 -19.23 19.42 0.74
N MET A 622 -19.50 19.03 1.97
CA MET A 622 -19.01 17.78 2.57
C MET A 622 -20.08 17.14 3.43
N VAL A 623 -20.12 15.84 3.46
CA VAL A 623 -20.91 15.04 4.40
C VAL A 623 -20.03 13.94 5.01
N ALA A 624 -20.37 13.54 6.23
CA ALA A 624 -19.81 12.40 6.90
C ALA A 624 -20.90 11.67 7.69
N CYS A 625 -20.91 10.35 7.62
CA CYS A 625 -21.89 9.49 8.28
C CYS A 625 -21.19 8.63 9.34
N GLY A 626 -21.74 8.62 10.54
CA GLY A 626 -21.29 7.73 11.61
C GLY A 626 -22.34 6.66 11.95
N ASP A 627 -22.31 6.19 13.20
CA ASP A 627 -23.32 5.27 13.72
C ASP A 627 -24.62 6.01 14.04
N ALA A 628 -25.54 5.95 13.11
CA ALA A 628 -26.88 6.54 13.20
C ALA A 628 -26.90 8.09 13.33
N PHE A 629 -25.88 8.78 12.88
CA PHE A 629 -25.88 10.24 12.80
C PHE A 629 -25.18 10.74 11.55
N THR A 630 -25.48 11.98 11.15
CA THR A 630 -24.93 12.61 9.94
C THR A 630 -24.38 13.98 10.28
N VAL A 631 -23.26 14.33 9.65
CA VAL A 631 -22.65 15.66 9.69
C VAL A 631 -22.60 16.21 8.28
N ALA A 632 -23.05 17.43 8.08
CA ALA A 632 -22.97 18.15 6.81
C ALA A 632 -22.28 19.49 6.98
N ILE A 633 -21.46 19.87 6.01
CA ILE A 633 -20.71 21.12 5.98
C ILE A 633 -21.22 21.98 4.83
N GLY A 634 -21.61 23.20 5.12
CA GLY A 634 -22.00 24.19 4.13
C GLY A 634 -20.79 24.94 3.55
N ALA A 635 -20.99 25.58 2.41
CA ALA A 635 -19.94 26.31 1.69
C ALA A 635 -19.38 27.51 2.47
N GLU A 636 -20.14 28.07 3.39
CA GLU A 636 -19.72 29.19 4.27
C GLU A 636 -19.10 28.71 5.59
N GLY A 637 -18.86 27.39 5.75
CA GLY A 637 -18.27 26.78 6.94
C GLY A 637 -19.26 26.39 8.01
N GLU A 638 -20.58 26.42 7.73
CA GLU A 638 -21.62 25.98 8.66
C GLU A 638 -21.55 24.46 8.86
N ILE A 639 -21.73 24.02 10.09
CA ILE A 639 -21.69 22.63 10.51
C ILE A 639 -23.08 22.22 10.98
N TYR A 640 -23.68 21.25 10.33
CA TYR A 640 -24.99 20.69 10.71
C TYR A 640 -24.83 19.25 11.16
N THR A 641 -25.57 18.87 12.19
CA THR A 641 -25.65 17.49 12.68
C THR A 641 -27.07 17.09 12.95
N TRP A 642 -27.39 15.81 12.74
CA TRP A 642 -28.69 15.20 13.06
C TRP A 642 -28.57 13.69 13.20
N GLY A 643 -29.59 13.06 13.77
CA GLY A 643 -29.64 11.64 14.06
C GLY A 643 -29.59 11.32 15.53
N LYS A 644 -28.87 10.28 15.91
CA LYS A 644 -28.73 9.80 17.28
C LYS A 644 -27.94 10.74 18.14
N GLY A 645 -28.54 11.20 19.26
CA GLY A 645 -27.94 12.16 20.18
C GLY A 645 -27.13 11.54 21.30
N ALA A 646 -27.26 10.23 21.54
CA ALA A 646 -26.61 9.55 22.64
C ALA A 646 -25.08 9.70 22.62
N ARG A 647 -24.48 9.90 23.81
CA ARG A 647 -23.03 10.02 24.02
C ARG A 647 -22.38 11.18 23.26
N GLY A 648 -23.11 12.24 22.98
CA GLY A 648 -22.58 13.46 22.38
C GLY A 648 -22.35 13.42 20.87
N ARG A 649 -22.93 12.44 20.14
CA ARG A 649 -22.74 12.28 18.68
C ARG A 649 -23.06 13.54 17.88
N LEU A 650 -23.98 14.38 18.35
CA LEU A 650 -24.43 15.59 17.65
C LEU A 650 -23.59 16.85 17.98
N GLY A 651 -22.62 16.76 18.88
CA GLY A 651 -21.79 17.91 19.30
C GLY A 651 -22.55 18.94 20.12
N ARG A 652 -23.71 18.60 20.66
CA ARG A 652 -24.58 19.40 21.52
C ARG A 652 -25.40 18.52 22.46
N LYS A 653 -25.89 19.09 23.56
CA LYS A 653 -26.79 18.39 24.49
C LYS A 653 -28.18 18.27 23.83
N GLU A 654 -28.42 17.19 23.17
CA GLU A 654 -29.72 16.94 22.57
C GLU A 654 -29.96 15.42 22.49
N GLU A 655 -31.24 15.04 22.55
CA GLU A 655 -31.69 13.69 22.23
C GLU A 655 -31.70 13.47 20.72
N ASP A 656 -32.08 12.26 20.29
CA ASP A 656 -32.22 11.93 18.89
C ASP A 656 -33.10 12.95 18.14
N THR A 657 -32.60 13.50 17.06
CA THR A 657 -33.31 14.50 16.26
C THR A 657 -33.20 14.19 14.75
N GLY A 658 -34.33 14.25 14.08
CA GLY A 658 -34.41 14.17 12.61
C GLY A 658 -34.27 15.54 11.91
N ILE A 659 -33.96 16.60 12.66
CA ILE A 659 -33.84 17.96 12.12
C ILE A 659 -32.39 18.37 12.14
N PRO A 660 -31.78 18.70 10.97
CA PRO A 660 -30.45 19.31 10.93
C PRO A 660 -30.39 20.59 11.75
N LYS A 661 -29.46 20.65 12.68
CA LYS A 661 -29.18 21.84 13.49
C LYS A 661 -27.70 22.15 13.48
N GLN A 662 -27.41 23.45 13.55
CA GLN A 662 -26.04 23.95 13.49
C GLN A 662 -25.30 23.69 14.81
N VAL A 663 -24.04 23.25 14.66
CA VAL A 663 -23.07 23.14 15.75
C VAL A 663 -22.15 24.36 15.70
N HIS A 664 -22.00 25.03 16.85
CA HIS A 664 -21.12 26.19 16.96
C HIS A 664 -19.80 25.79 17.62
N LEU A 665 -18.70 26.23 17.02
CA LEU A 665 -17.36 26.13 17.60
C LEU A 665 -17.08 27.32 18.48
N ASP A 666 -16.16 27.19 19.43
CA ASP A 666 -15.87 28.18 20.48
C ASP A 666 -15.38 29.57 20.01
N LYS A 667 -15.36 29.88 18.73
CA LYS A 667 -14.83 31.13 18.20
C LYS A 667 -15.82 31.88 17.34
N SER A 668 -15.89 33.16 17.60
CA SER A 668 -16.64 34.16 16.85
C SER A 668 -16.06 34.50 15.47
N ASN A 669 -14.91 33.92 15.08
CA ASN A 669 -14.30 34.17 13.78
C ASN A 669 -14.78 33.18 12.76
N PRO A 670 -15.11 33.60 11.53
CA PRO A 670 -15.45 32.71 10.46
C PRO A 670 -14.28 31.77 10.17
N CYS A 671 -14.57 30.48 10.05
CA CYS A 671 -13.58 29.47 9.77
C CYS A 671 -14.01 28.61 8.59
N PHE A 672 -13.04 28.10 7.87
CA PHE A 672 -13.23 27.17 6.77
C PHE A 672 -12.97 25.74 7.23
N VAL A 673 -13.90 24.83 6.99
CA VAL A 673 -13.72 23.41 7.31
C VAL A 673 -12.89 22.79 6.19
N THR A 674 -11.73 22.25 6.55
CA THR A 674 -10.79 21.63 5.60
C THR A 674 -11.03 20.14 5.46
N SER A 675 -11.45 19.46 6.52
CA SER A 675 -11.69 18.02 6.53
C SER A 675 -12.64 17.63 7.66
N VAL A 676 -13.50 16.65 7.40
CA VAL A 676 -14.41 16.04 8.39
C VAL A 676 -14.37 14.52 8.24
N ALA A 677 -14.37 13.81 9.36
CA ALA A 677 -14.44 12.37 9.40
C ALA A 677 -15.34 11.90 10.55
N CYS A 678 -16.18 10.92 10.27
CA CYS A 678 -17.01 10.25 11.26
C CYS A 678 -16.72 8.74 11.22
N CYS A 679 -16.67 8.14 12.40
CA CYS A 679 -16.59 6.68 12.54
C CYS A 679 -17.23 6.29 13.85
N HIS A 680 -18.10 5.28 13.82
CA HIS A 680 -18.90 4.87 14.97
C HIS A 680 -19.60 6.09 15.62
N GLY A 681 -19.32 6.38 16.87
CA GLY A 681 -19.87 7.50 17.59
C GLY A 681 -19.00 8.75 17.64
N ASN A 682 -17.94 8.82 16.85
CA ASN A 682 -16.95 9.91 16.86
C ASN A 682 -17.06 10.81 15.65
N THR A 683 -16.82 12.10 15.84
CA THR A 683 -16.56 13.07 14.79
C THR A 683 -15.21 13.74 15.01
N LEU A 684 -14.47 13.94 13.95
CA LEU A 684 -13.20 14.66 13.90
C LEU A 684 -13.30 15.73 12.81
N LEU A 685 -12.97 16.96 13.15
CA LEU A 685 -13.15 18.11 12.26
C LEU A 685 -11.90 19.01 12.29
N ALA A 686 -11.33 19.27 11.13
CA ALA A 686 -10.25 20.24 10.96
C ALA A 686 -10.78 21.54 10.36
N VAL A 687 -10.44 22.67 10.98
CA VAL A 687 -10.84 24.01 10.53
C VAL A 687 -9.62 24.92 10.42
N LYS A 688 -9.69 25.86 9.48
CA LYS A 688 -8.72 26.91 9.28
C LYS A 688 -9.40 28.26 9.44
N PRO A 689 -8.85 29.21 10.22
CA PRO A 689 -9.40 30.57 10.30
C PRO A 689 -9.33 31.25 8.93
N LEU A 690 -10.37 31.96 8.54
CA LEU A 690 -10.32 32.87 7.38
C LEU A 690 -9.43 34.06 7.79
N GLY A 691 -8.32 34.29 7.08
CA GLY A 691 -7.51 35.48 7.27
C GLY A 691 -8.29 36.73 6.83
N ASP A 692 -7.96 37.89 7.40
CA ASP A 692 -8.61 39.18 7.15
C ASP A 692 -8.63 39.65 5.68
N GLU A 693 -7.97 38.94 4.76
CA GLU A 693 -7.88 39.29 3.34
C GLU A 693 -8.97 38.68 2.43
N ALA A 694 -9.89 37.87 2.96
CA ALA A 694 -10.86 37.11 2.16
C ALA A 694 -12.32 37.59 2.32
N ILE A 695 -12.57 38.83 2.71
CA ILE A 695 -13.91 39.41 2.64
C ILE A 695 -14.01 40.22 1.34
N PRO A 696 -14.68 39.72 0.29
CA PRO A 696 -15.04 40.56 -0.84
C PRO A 696 -16.04 41.62 -0.31
N ARG A 697 -15.69 42.88 -0.42
CA ARG A 697 -16.61 44.01 -0.20
C ARG A 697 -17.67 44.05 -1.26
#